data_e188f2e14ec7ad2dd170b2222f6da618
#
_entry.id   e188f2e14ec7ad2dd170b2222f6da618
#
_cell.length_a   1.000
_cell.length_b   1.000
_cell.length_c   1.000
_cell.angle_alpha   90.00
_cell.angle_beta   90.00
_cell.angle_gamma   90.00
#
_symmetry.space_group_name_H-M   'P 1'
#
loop_
_entity.id
_entity.type
_entity.pdbx_description
1 polymer ?
#
loop_
_entity_poly.entity_id
_entity_poly.type
_entity_poly.pdbx_seq_one_letter_code
_entity_poly.pdbx_strand_id
1 'polypeptide(L)'
;MKKIIYALAFAFALGVSPYSFAQKKEKPVYVKQVEGIKEYKLSNGLKVLLIPDATQSNLIVNIVYNVGSKHEGYGEKGMAHLLEHMLFKSTKNLGDIKKMLSDKGGNANGTTYYDRTNYYEVFPSTAENLSWAIEMEADRMINATILQSDLDKEFSVVRNEFEIGENSPTSVLMERTISTAFLWHNYGLSTIGSKEDIERVKAPQLRRFYEKYYQPDNATLVIAGKFDEAQALADIEKYFSGIAKPTRVLDQILTVEPAQDGEKYVEVKRAGDSQHINVVFHTTSYADKDFAALSALDHILTNDPSGYLYKALVETHKVSNLYAYSPEVRDASFLLFNFDVPNDKDLKTVLTDVKAELSKVPSNKYTQDDLDRAKTNLLKNIENIKNNTIYTAINLTEIISSGDYRLGFLLRDNIEQLTLADIDRVAKKYFKDNNRTVGLFIPTKDEIRVKSNEFLDKDINALVENYKGKEQNENLRPFEASIANLQKNYSTDKLSNGLKYGVIDKDLKGEKVTLSFSLPIATKADLNGKQYIGMFTAAMLSNGTKTMNKQEIKDKLDKLKSSVYISFYGQTISVYINSYRSTIKEVMPIVEDMLKNPSFPESELAKMKLEYKTYYESKLNDPQSLAFTEISRITSNESKGSLFYAPTIQESIDGLNAVTIKEIKDFYTAYFGANNGNATVIGMNDKAEVKALLEKTFGSYNSKAKYEKAYATFFDTKKSKEIKETPDKENAAAVGQLNFKMNTNNPDYVALLFANEVMGGGFMTARIPHRLRETEGISYGAGTSLNVPNDPKNENASWLIYALLNPTKRAEVEKAMNEEFDKVVKSGITEEELKTNKVSWKNSRQTDLGNDYYLVRLSTLFLQYGIPFSEFDKVNSDVEKLSVKQVNDAIKKYLDPSKFSTIYVGDFTKK
;
A
#
# COMPACT_ATOMS: atom_id res chain seq x y z
N MET A 1 0.62 -70.01 -40.74
CA MET A 1 -0.05 -68.87 -40.09
C MET A 1 0.77 -68.14 -39.01
N LYS A 2 1.58 -68.80 -38.19
CA LYS A 2 2.38 -68.14 -37.12
C LYS A 2 3.51 -67.19 -37.62
N LYS A 3 4.03 -67.34 -38.79
CA LYS A 3 5.12 -66.50 -39.34
C LYS A 3 4.62 -65.18 -40.00
N ILE A 4 3.34 -65.07 -40.30
CA ILE A 4 2.74 -63.85 -40.89
C ILE A 4 2.36 -62.85 -39.76
N ILE A 5 2.05 -63.36 -38.58
CA ILE A 5 1.66 -62.50 -37.42
C ILE A 5 2.86 -61.73 -36.87
N TYR A 6 4.10 -62.31 -36.93
CA TYR A 6 5.31 -61.60 -36.50
C TYR A 6 5.81 -60.53 -37.48
N ALA A 7 5.50 -60.64 -38.75
CA ALA A 7 5.83 -59.60 -39.73
C ALA A 7 4.94 -58.35 -39.63
N LEU A 8 3.65 -58.55 -39.27
CA LEU A 8 2.71 -57.45 -39.04
C LEU A 8 2.92 -56.73 -37.69
N ALA A 9 3.42 -57.43 -36.64
CA ALA A 9 3.77 -56.82 -35.40
C ALA A 9 5.06 -56.00 -35.46
N PHE A 10 6.01 -56.36 -36.34
CA PHE A 10 7.24 -55.58 -36.51
C PHE A 10 7.05 -54.37 -37.46
N ALA A 11 6.10 -54.39 -38.39
CA ALA A 11 5.74 -53.25 -39.23
C ALA A 11 4.95 -52.17 -38.44
N PHE A 12 4.27 -52.51 -37.32
CA PHE A 12 3.53 -51.56 -36.48
C PHE A 12 4.45 -50.90 -35.40
N ALA A 13 5.61 -51.48 -35.11
CA ALA A 13 6.56 -50.92 -34.12
C ALA A 13 7.51 -49.87 -34.73
N LEU A 14 7.53 -49.71 -36.07
CA LEU A 14 8.39 -48.73 -36.76
C LEU A 14 7.67 -47.46 -37.19
N GLY A 15 6.35 -47.36 -36.95
CA GLY A 15 5.50 -46.26 -37.44
C GLY A 15 5.11 -45.19 -36.42
N VAL A 16 5.50 -45.28 -35.12
CA VAL A 16 5.24 -44.26 -34.10
C VAL A 16 6.59 -43.64 -33.69
N SER A 17 7.19 -42.85 -34.57
CA SER A 17 8.09 -41.81 -34.12
C SER A 17 7.22 -40.79 -33.38
N PRO A 18 7.54 -40.40 -32.11
CA PRO A 18 6.95 -39.23 -31.53
C PRO A 18 7.44 -38.04 -32.34
N TYR A 19 6.65 -37.56 -33.28
CA TYR A 19 6.89 -36.24 -33.84
C TYR A 19 6.77 -35.27 -32.68
N SER A 20 7.88 -35.00 -32.01
CA SER A 20 8.10 -33.79 -31.22
C SER A 20 7.99 -32.64 -32.22
N PHE A 21 6.79 -32.13 -32.45
CA PHE A 21 6.67 -30.83 -33.11
C PHE A 21 7.36 -29.83 -32.18
N ALA A 22 8.65 -29.58 -32.43
CA ALA A 22 9.29 -28.38 -31.88
C ALA A 22 8.43 -27.20 -32.38
N GLN A 23 7.64 -26.65 -31.48
CA GLN A 23 6.78 -25.51 -31.82
C GLN A 23 7.71 -24.41 -32.32
N LYS A 24 7.51 -23.96 -33.55
CA LYS A 24 8.30 -22.91 -34.18
C LYS A 24 8.16 -21.67 -33.30
N LYS A 25 9.26 -21.13 -32.75
CA LYS A 25 9.23 -19.88 -31.99
C LYS A 25 8.67 -18.79 -32.92
N GLU A 26 7.59 -18.17 -32.46
CA GLU A 26 6.91 -17.11 -33.21
C GLU A 26 7.02 -15.80 -32.46
N LYS A 27 7.30 -14.73 -33.20
CA LYS A 27 7.43 -13.38 -32.63
C LYS A 27 6.10 -12.87 -32.09
N PRO A 28 6.09 -12.07 -31.02
CA PRO A 28 4.90 -11.34 -30.62
C PRO A 28 4.38 -10.48 -31.78
N VAL A 29 3.10 -10.60 -32.08
CA VAL A 29 2.44 -9.85 -33.17
C VAL A 29 1.85 -8.58 -32.58
N TYR A 30 2.23 -7.43 -33.13
CA TYR A 30 1.63 -6.14 -32.75
C TYR A 30 0.13 -6.13 -33.09
N VAL A 31 -0.70 -5.68 -32.15
CA VAL A 31 -2.15 -5.58 -32.32
C VAL A 31 -2.58 -4.12 -32.47
N LYS A 32 -2.28 -3.29 -31.51
CA LYS A 32 -2.64 -1.86 -31.48
C LYS A 32 -1.86 -1.09 -30.42
N GLN A 33 -2.02 0.24 -30.44
CA GLN A 33 -1.57 1.12 -29.36
C GLN A 33 -2.72 2.03 -28.92
N VAL A 34 -2.91 2.19 -27.62
CA VAL A 34 -3.90 3.09 -27.03
C VAL A 34 -3.23 3.88 -25.89
N GLU A 35 -3.20 5.20 -26.00
CA GLU A 35 -2.61 6.13 -25.00
C GLU A 35 -1.22 5.71 -24.46
N GLY A 36 -0.33 5.31 -25.36
CA GLY A 36 1.04 4.90 -25.01
C GLY A 36 1.19 3.42 -24.67
N ILE A 37 0.12 2.69 -24.42
CA ILE A 37 0.14 1.24 -24.19
C ILE A 37 0.14 0.50 -25.52
N LYS A 38 1.20 -0.23 -25.81
CA LYS A 38 1.33 -1.08 -27.00
C LYS A 38 0.90 -2.51 -26.69
N GLU A 39 -0.06 -3.01 -27.41
CA GLU A 39 -0.58 -4.38 -27.28
C GLU A 39 0.05 -5.31 -28.33
N TYR A 40 0.56 -6.44 -27.84
CA TYR A 40 1.04 -7.56 -28.67
C TYR A 40 0.35 -8.84 -28.24
N LYS A 41 0.36 -9.84 -29.11
CA LYS A 41 -0.20 -11.17 -28.86
C LYS A 41 0.73 -12.26 -29.39
N LEU A 42 0.86 -13.35 -28.65
CA LEU A 42 1.51 -14.57 -29.09
C LEU A 42 0.49 -15.58 -29.64
N SER A 43 0.94 -16.50 -30.48
CA SER A 43 0.09 -17.56 -31.05
C SER A 43 -0.48 -18.52 -30.01
N ASN A 44 0.17 -18.69 -28.87
CA ASN A 44 -0.34 -19.47 -27.73
C ASN A 44 -1.46 -18.78 -26.93
N GLY A 45 -1.76 -17.53 -27.23
CA GLY A 45 -2.84 -16.77 -26.64
C GLY A 45 -2.40 -15.67 -25.65
N LEU A 46 -1.15 -15.66 -25.22
CA LEU A 46 -0.64 -14.65 -24.28
C LEU A 46 -0.81 -13.24 -24.86
N LYS A 47 -1.44 -12.36 -24.10
CA LYS A 47 -1.50 -10.91 -24.36
C LYS A 47 -0.31 -10.23 -23.68
N VAL A 48 0.28 -9.26 -24.35
CA VAL A 48 1.40 -8.47 -23.83
C VAL A 48 1.09 -7.00 -23.96
N LEU A 49 1.29 -6.25 -22.88
CA LEU A 49 1.17 -4.80 -22.86
C LEU A 49 2.52 -4.18 -22.52
N LEU A 50 3.03 -3.33 -23.40
CA LEU A 50 4.28 -2.59 -23.19
C LEU A 50 4.00 -1.11 -22.97
N ILE A 51 4.55 -0.56 -21.88
CA ILE A 51 4.39 0.84 -21.47
C ILE A 51 5.80 1.45 -21.25
N PRO A 52 6.54 1.73 -22.33
CA PRO A 52 7.89 2.27 -22.22
C PRO A 52 7.85 3.72 -21.69
N ASP A 53 8.69 4.01 -20.70
CA ASP A 53 8.85 5.33 -20.12
C ASP A 53 10.33 5.59 -19.79
N ALA A 54 10.98 6.35 -20.65
CA ALA A 54 12.41 6.67 -20.54
C ALA A 54 12.75 7.60 -19.34
N THR A 55 11.74 8.18 -18.70
CA THR A 55 11.93 9.05 -17.53
C THR A 55 12.10 8.26 -16.23
N GLN A 56 11.74 6.96 -16.25
CA GLN A 56 11.92 6.07 -15.12
C GLN A 56 13.38 5.57 -15.03
N SER A 57 13.76 5.15 -13.86
CA SER A 57 15.01 4.40 -13.63
C SER A 57 14.75 2.94 -13.31
N ASN A 58 13.51 2.60 -13.12
CA ASN A 58 13.03 1.25 -12.81
C ASN A 58 12.16 0.71 -13.95
N LEU A 59 12.03 -0.59 -13.97
CA LEU A 59 11.02 -1.31 -14.74
C LEU A 59 10.17 -2.18 -13.81
N ILE A 60 8.96 -2.46 -14.26
CA ILE A 60 8.05 -3.44 -13.63
C ILE A 60 7.67 -4.50 -14.67
N VAL A 61 7.72 -5.74 -14.27
CA VAL A 61 7.09 -6.86 -14.97
C VAL A 61 5.93 -7.30 -14.10
N ASN A 62 4.72 -7.34 -14.65
CA ASN A 62 3.49 -7.72 -13.95
C ASN A 62 2.72 -8.71 -14.83
N ILE A 63 2.52 -9.93 -14.36
CA ILE A 63 1.68 -10.92 -15.05
C ILE A 63 0.35 -11.07 -14.33
N VAL A 64 -0.73 -10.97 -15.07
CA VAL A 64 -2.10 -11.04 -14.56
C VAL A 64 -2.76 -12.29 -15.12
N TYR A 65 -3.19 -13.20 -14.26
CA TYR A 65 -4.00 -14.36 -14.59
C TYR A 65 -5.46 -14.06 -14.30
N ASN A 66 -6.35 -14.27 -15.25
CA ASN A 66 -7.81 -14.08 -15.09
C ASN A 66 -8.41 -15.24 -14.29
N VAL A 67 -7.97 -15.36 -13.06
CA VAL A 67 -8.44 -16.36 -12.09
C VAL A 67 -8.26 -15.80 -10.67
N GLY A 68 -9.31 -15.83 -9.89
CA GLY A 68 -9.33 -15.41 -8.50
C GLY A 68 -10.40 -16.19 -7.73
N SER A 69 -10.81 -15.70 -6.58
CA SER A 69 -11.74 -16.40 -5.68
C SER A 69 -13.10 -16.70 -6.32
N LYS A 70 -13.51 -15.95 -7.34
CA LYS A 70 -14.71 -16.26 -8.11
C LYS A 70 -14.70 -17.64 -8.75
N HIS A 71 -13.53 -18.13 -9.11
CA HIS A 71 -13.34 -19.39 -9.84
C HIS A 71 -13.27 -20.63 -8.94
N GLU A 72 -13.37 -20.42 -7.65
CA GLU A 72 -13.25 -21.46 -6.63
C GLU A 72 -14.58 -22.18 -6.41
N GLY A 73 -14.56 -23.51 -6.49
CA GLY A 73 -15.69 -24.36 -6.20
C GLY A 73 -15.83 -24.73 -4.73
N TYR A 74 -16.68 -25.74 -4.44
CA TYR A 74 -16.79 -26.34 -3.11
C TYR A 74 -15.49 -27.03 -2.72
N GLY A 75 -15.00 -26.71 -1.52
CA GLY A 75 -13.74 -27.25 -0.99
C GLY A 75 -12.50 -26.60 -1.62
N GLU A 76 -12.68 -25.49 -2.33
CA GLU A 76 -11.63 -24.75 -3.00
C GLU A 76 -11.50 -23.29 -2.50
N LYS A 77 -12.20 -22.92 -1.43
CA LYS A 77 -12.23 -21.55 -0.93
C LYS A 77 -10.89 -21.11 -0.35
N GLY A 78 -10.29 -20.12 -1.01
CA GLY A 78 -8.93 -19.65 -0.72
C GLY A 78 -7.83 -20.32 -1.56
N MET A 79 -8.22 -21.19 -2.49
CA MET A 79 -7.24 -21.93 -3.33
C MET A 79 -6.48 -20.98 -4.26
N ALA A 80 -7.11 -19.95 -4.79
CA ALA A 80 -6.45 -18.96 -5.64
C ALA A 80 -5.39 -18.18 -4.83
N HIS A 81 -5.73 -17.77 -3.62
CA HIS A 81 -4.82 -17.05 -2.73
C HIS A 81 -3.69 -17.95 -2.23
N LEU A 82 -4.01 -19.17 -1.82
CA LEU A 82 -3.01 -20.14 -1.39
C LEU A 82 -2.04 -20.49 -2.53
N LEU A 83 -2.53 -20.56 -3.77
CA LEU A 83 -1.68 -20.77 -4.93
C LEU A 83 -0.76 -19.56 -5.18
N GLU A 84 -1.23 -18.35 -4.95
CA GLU A 84 -0.40 -17.13 -5.01
C GLU A 84 0.82 -17.28 -4.11
N HIS A 85 0.63 -17.67 -2.86
CA HIS A 85 1.73 -17.92 -1.91
C HIS A 85 2.69 -19.01 -2.40
N MET A 86 2.14 -20.08 -2.95
CA MET A 86 2.92 -21.22 -3.43
C MET A 86 3.80 -20.88 -4.64
N LEU A 87 3.40 -19.95 -5.47
CA LEU A 87 4.15 -19.56 -6.66
C LEU A 87 5.36 -18.64 -6.36
N PHE A 88 5.54 -18.24 -5.11
CA PHE A 88 6.79 -17.62 -4.64
C PHE A 88 7.83 -18.64 -4.14
N LYS A 89 7.54 -19.94 -4.14
CA LYS A 89 8.48 -20.97 -3.65
C LYS A 89 9.54 -21.31 -4.72
N SER A 90 9.32 -22.31 -5.49
CA SER A 90 10.29 -22.78 -6.49
C SER A 90 9.61 -23.25 -7.77
N THR A 91 10.38 -23.24 -8.85
CA THR A 91 10.02 -23.89 -10.11
C THR A 91 10.98 -25.04 -10.40
N LYS A 92 10.72 -25.78 -11.46
CA LYS A 92 11.62 -26.89 -11.89
C LYS A 92 13.00 -26.40 -12.37
N ASN A 93 13.04 -25.20 -12.97
CA ASN A 93 14.26 -24.67 -13.58
C ASN A 93 14.92 -23.59 -12.73
N LEU A 94 14.12 -22.84 -11.97
CA LEU A 94 14.56 -21.82 -11.03
C LEU A 94 14.33 -22.35 -9.60
N GLY A 95 15.31 -22.22 -8.74
CA GLY A 95 15.21 -22.66 -7.36
C GLY A 95 14.28 -21.75 -6.54
N ASP A 96 14.74 -21.31 -5.38
CA ASP A 96 14.01 -20.39 -4.50
C ASP A 96 13.83 -19.02 -5.14
N ILE A 97 12.60 -18.75 -5.61
CA ILE A 97 12.25 -17.49 -6.28
C ILE A 97 12.43 -16.29 -5.35
N LYS A 98 12.05 -16.42 -4.09
CA LYS A 98 12.20 -15.33 -3.10
C LYS A 98 13.65 -14.93 -2.91
N LYS A 99 14.52 -15.91 -2.83
CA LYS A 99 15.97 -15.67 -2.74
C LYS A 99 16.49 -14.96 -3.98
N MET A 100 16.10 -15.42 -5.16
CA MET A 100 16.55 -14.85 -6.44
C MET A 100 16.07 -13.41 -6.63
N LEU A 101 14.85 -13.11 -6.22
CA LEU A 101 14.29 -11.74 -6.20
C LEU A 101 15.09 -10.82 -5.27
N SER A 102 15.41 -11.29 -4.08
CA SER A 102 16.21 -10.57 -3.11
C SER A 102 17.62 -10.29 -3.64
N ASP A 103 18.26 -11.29 -4.24
CA ASP A 103 19.62 -11.20 -4.79
C ASP A 103 19.69 -10.14 -5.91
N LYS A 104 18.61 -9.92 -6.62
CA LYS A 104 18.51 -8.90 -7.69
C LYS A 104 18.03 -7.51 -7.19
N GLY A 105 17.76 -7.38 -5.91
CA GLY A 105 17.27 -6.12 -5.30
C GLY A 105 15.90 -5.73 -5.82
N GLY A 106 15.12 -6.69 -6.27
CA GLY A 106 13.76 -6.50 -6.72
C GLY A 106 12.78 -6.35 -5.55
N ASN A 107 11.79 -5.51 -5.74
CA ASN A 107 10.61 -5.47 -4.87
C ASN A 107 9.50 -6.23 -5.61
N ALA A 108 9.05 -7.33 -5.05
CA ALA A 108 8.06 -8.19 -5.66
C ALA A 108 6.87 -8.41 -4.73
N ASN A 109 5.70 -8.57 -5.33
CA ASN A 109 4.49 -8.97 -4.62
C ASN A 109 3.56 -9.78 -5.53
N GLY A 110 2.69 -10.55 -4.92
CA GLY A 110 1.53 -11.15 -5.55
C GLY A 110 0.27 -10.64 -4.86
N THR A 111 -0.82 -10.62 -5.57
CA THR A 111 -2.13 -10.32 -4.99
C THR A 111 -3.21 -11.14 -5.65
N THR A 112 -4.16 -11.60 -4.85
CA THR A 112 -5.34 -12.33 -5.31
C THR A 112 -6.59 -11.51 -5.03
N TYR A 113 -7.48 -11.45 -6.00
CA TYR A 113 -8.77 -10.78 -5.86
C TYR A 113 -9.90 -11.66 -6.44
N TYR A 114 -11.08 -11.12 -6.63
CA TYR A 114 -12.22 -11.91 -7.11
C TYR A 114 -12.00 -12.51 -8.50
N ASP A 115 -11.50 -11.72 -9.45
CA ASP A 115 -11.39 -12.11 -10.87
C ASP A 115 -9.99 -12.47 -11.31
N ARG A 116 -8.97 -12.22 -10.50
CA ARG A 116 -7.58 -12.29 -10.92
C ARG A 116 -6.62 -12.68 -9.79
N THR A 117 -5.49 -13.21 -10.20
CA THR A 117 -4.26 -13.31 -9.42
C THR A 117 -3.13 -12.72 -10.24
N ASN A 118 -2.30 -11.88 -9.66
CA ASN A 118 -1.16 -11.30 -10.36
C ASN A 118 0.12 -11.39 -9.55
N TYR A 119 1.22 -11.33 -10.26
CA TYR A 119 2.57 -11.27 -9.71
C TYR A 119 3.31 -10.13 -10.37
N TYR A 120 4.01 -9.33 -9.60
CA TYR A 120 4.81 -8.24 -10.16
C TYR A 120 6.13 -8.07 -9.44
N GLU A 121 7.13 -7.66 -10.20
CA GLU A 121 8.46 -7.34 -9.74
C GLU A 121 8.89 -5.98 -10.27
N VAL A 122 9.40 -5.14 -9.37
CA VAL A 122 9.98 -3.84 -9.70
C VAL A 122 11.49 -3.92 -9.50
N PHE A 123 12.25 -3.65 -10.56
CA PHE A 123 13.71 -3.70 -10.56
C PHE A 123 14.34 -2.42 -11.08
N PRO A 124 15.62 -2.14 -10.73
CA PRO A 124 16.43 -1.21 -11.52
C PRO A 124 16.44 -1.62 -12.99
N SER A 125 16.30 -0.63 -13.85
CA SER A 125 16.24 -0.84 -15.30
C SER A 125 17.59 -1.29 -15.88
N THR A 126 17.75 -2.62 -16.01
CA THR A 126 18.87 -3.24 -16.73
C THR A 126 18.36 -4.30 -17.70
N ALA A 127 19.08 -4.55 -18.79
CA ALA A 127 18.75 -5.60 -19.73
C ALA A 127 18.72 -7.00 -19.06
N GLU A 128 19.58 -7.22 -18.08
CA GLU A 128 19.66 -8.46 -17.31
C GLU A 128 18.41 -8.67 -16.44
N ASN A 129 17.99 -7.65 -15.70
CA ASN A 129 16.81 -7.74 -14.85
C ASN A 129 15.54 -7.94 -15.67
N LEU A 130 15.41 -7.23 -16.80
CA LEU A 130 14.30 -7.42 -17.73
C LEU A 130 14.22 -8.85 -18.23
N SER A 131 15.33 -9.36 -18.78
CA SER A 131 15.39 -10.72 -19.35
C SER A 131 15.10 -11.78 -18.28
N TRP A 132 15.66 -11.61 -17.09
CA TRP A 132 15.46 -12.53 -15.99
C TRP A 132 14.00 -12.52 -15.48
N ALA A 133 13.38 -11.37 -15.33
CA ALA A 133 11.99 -11.27 -14.89
C ALA A 133 11.03 -11.92 -15.89
N ILE A 134 11.25 -11.72 -17.19
CA ILE A 134 10.47 -12.37 -18.24
C ILE A 134 10.68 -13.90 -18.24
N GLU A 135 11.91 -14.36 -18.03
CA GLU A 135 12.24 -15.79 -17.89
C GLU A 135 11.53 -16.41 -16.70
N MET A 136 11.62 -15.74 -15.55
CA MET A 136 11.06 -16.20 -14.30
C MET A 136 9.53 -16.32 -14.38
N GLU A 137 8.85 -15.33 -14.98
CA GLU A 137 7.40 -15.38 -15.15
C GLU A 137 6.97 -16.46 -16.15
N ALA A 138 7.74 -16.69 -17.21
CA ALA A 138 7.47 -17.78 -18.13
C ALA A 138 7.63 -19.15 -17.45
N ASP A 139 8.65 -19.30 -16.61
CA ASP A 139 8.90 -20.55 -15.86
C ASP A 139 7.86 -20.76 -14.76
N ARG A 140 7.50 -19.69 -14.02
CA ARG A 140 6.43 -19.70 -13.00
C ARG A 140 5.09 -20.14 -13.61
N MET A 141 4.79 -19.72 -14.83
CA MET A 141 3.54 -20.05 -15.50
C MET A 141 3.32 -21.55 -15.70
N ILE A 142 4.38 -22.34 -15.93
CA ILE A 142 4.24 -23.75 -16.33
C ILE A 142 5.03 -24.76 -15.50
N ASN A 143 5.98 -24.29 -14.69
CA ASN A 143 6.95 -25.14 -14.00
C ASN A 143 6.94 -25.02 -12.48
N ALA A 144 5.96 -24.35 -11.87
CA ALA A 144 5.85 -24.27 -10.42
C ALA A 144 5.81 -25.68 -9.78
N THR A 145 6.60 -25.88 -8.76
CA THR A 145 6.77 -27.24 -8.16
C THR A 145 5.59 -27.68 -7.32
N ILE A 146 4.91 -26.77 -6.63
CA ILE A 146 3.74 -26.97 -5.75
C ILE A 146 3.89 -28.25 -4.91
N LEU A 147 4.88 -28.25 -4.01
CA LEU A 147 5.19 -29.39 -3.17
C LEU A 147 4.26 -29.44 -1.94
N GLN A 148 3.86 -30.63 -1.52
CA GLN A 148 3.04 -30.80 -0.32
C GLN A 148 3.79 -30.26 0.93
N SER A 149 5.08 -30.46 1.00
CA SER A 149 5.92 -29.98 2.13
C SER A 149 5.97 -28.46 2.24
N ASP A 150 5.83 -27.74 1.13
CA ASP A 150 5.79 -26.28 1.12
C ASP A 150 4.37 -25.81 1.45
N LEU A 151 3.38 -26.50 0.94
CA LEU A 151 1.98 -26.26 1.24
C LEU A 151 1.66 -26.43 2.72
N ASP A 152 2.18 -27.51 3.34
CA ASP A 152 1.99 -27.78 4.77
C ASP A 152 2.57 -26.66 5.67
N LYS A 153 3.61 -25.98 5.20
CA LYS A 153 4.18 -24.80 5.88
C LYS A 153 3.33 -23.55 5.64
N GLU A 154 2.88 -23.37 4.41
CA GLU A 154 2.15 -22.18 3.99
C GLU A 154 0.76 -22.10 4.61
N PHE A 155 0.15 -23.23 4.97
CA PHE A 155 -1.10 -23.23 5.73
C PHE A 155 -1.03 -22.39 6.99
N SER A 156 0.07 -22.44 7.73
CA SER A 156 0.22 -21.64 8.94
C SER A 156 0.31 -20.15 8.63
N VAL A 157 0.89 -19.79 7.49
CA VAL A 157 1.03 -18.39 7.06
C VAL A 157 -0.33 -17.83 6.66
N VAL A 158 -1.04 -18.49 5.75
CA VAL A 158 -2.35 -18.06 5.27
C VAL A 158 -3.39 -18.09 6.39
N ARG A 159 -3.27 -19.04 7.31
CA ARG A 159 -4.10 -19.08 8.51
C ARG A 159 -3.86 -17.87 9.41
N ASN A 160 -2.62 -17.47 9.61
CA ASN A 160 -2.31 -16.26 10.40
C ASN A 160 -2.88 -15.00 9.74
N GLU A 161 -2.85 -14.91 8.41
CA GLU A 161 -3.50 -13.83 7.66
C GLU A 161 -5.01 -13.81 7.87
N PHE A 162 -5.64 -14.97 7.78
CA PHE A 162 -7.06 -15.14 8.06
C PHE A 162 -7.39 -14.68 9.50
N GLU A 163 -6.61 -15.11 10.47
CA GLU A 163 -6.79 -14.77 11.89
C GLU A 163 -6.57 -13.26 12.14
N ILE A 164 -5.68 -12.60 11.41
CA ILE A 164 -5.50 -11.14 11.46
C ILE A 164 -6.77 -10.44 10.97
N GLY A 165 -7.37 -10.91 9.89
CA GLY A 165 -8.64 -10.39 9.37
C GLY A 165 -9.77 -10.57 10.37
N GLU A 166 -9.85 -11.73 11.02
CA GLU A 166 -10.84 -12.05 12.03
C GLU A 166 -10.74 -11.20 13.32
N ASN A 167 -9.60 -10.55 13.54
CA ASN A 167 -9.42 -9.60 14.66
C ASN A 167 -9.84 -8.17 14.34
N SER A 168 -10.10 -7.88 13.08
CA SER A 168 -10.55 -6.56 12.64
C SER A 168 -12.09 -6.52 12.60
N PRO A 169 -12.73 -5.78 13.49
CA PRO A 169 -14.19 -5.61 13.47
C PRO A 169 -14.71 -5.17 12.10
N THR A 170 -14.01 -4.24 11.45
CA THR A 170 -14.35 -3.73 10.13
C THR A 170 -14.23 -4.81 9.06
N SER A 171 -13.13 -5.59 9.07
CA SER A 171 -12.92 -6.65 8.09
C SER A 171 -13.92 -7.78 8.24
N VAL A 172 -14.17 -8.21 9.47
CA VAL A 172 -15.17 -9.23 9.79
C VAL A 172 -16.55 -8.77 9.37
N LEU A 173 -16.94 -7.55 9.72
CA LEU A 173 -18.25 -7.02 9.34
C LEU A 173 -18.36 -6.93 7.82
N MET A 174 -17.29 -6.45 7.13
CA MET A 174 -17.27 -6.34 5.68
C MET A 174 -17.45 -7.72 5.03
N GLU A 175 -16.67 -8.70 5.44
CA GLU A 175 -16.77 -10.07 4.93
C GLU A 175 -18.16 -10.67 5.18
N ARG A 176 -18.68 -10.56 6.40
CA ARG A 176 -20.01 -11.13 6.73
C ARG A 176 -21.14 -10.37 6.04
N THR A 177 -21.03 -9.07 5.90
CA THR A 177 -21.99 -8.28 5.16
C THR A 177 -21.97 -8.64 3.68
N ILE A 178 -20.80 -8.79 3.06
CA ILE A 178 -20.65 -9.20 1.68
C ILE A 178 -21.04 -10.66 1.48
N SER A 179 -20.63 -11.58 2.32
CA SER A 179 -20.98 -13.01 2.18
C SER A 179 -22.46 -13.30 2.46
N THR A 180 -23.10 -12.49 3.27
CA THR A 180 -24.54 -12.42 3.38
C THR A 180 -25.13 -11.63 2.20
N ALA A 181 -24.36 -10.81 1.45
CA ALA A 181 -24.77 -10.07 0.25
C ALA A 181 -25.00 -10.94 -0.99
N PHE A 182 -24.19 -11.90 -1.38
CA PHE A 182 -24.35 -12.70 -2.57
C PHE A 182 -24.95 -14.08 -2.26
N LEU A 183 -26.03 -14.42 -2.92
CA LEU A 183 -26.70 -15.71 -2.70
C LEU A 183 -26.02 -16.83 -3.49
N TRP A 184 -25.63 -16.56 -4.69
CA TRP A 184 -25.04 -17.52 -5.62
C TRP A 184 -23.66 -17.12 -6.14
N HIS A 185 -23.44 -15.83 -6.34
CA HIS A 185 -22.21 -15.37 -6.95
C HIS A 185 -21.05 -15.39 -5.96
N ASN A 186 -19.91 -15.90 -6.40
CA ASN A 186 -18.70 -16.04 -5.57
C ASN A 186 -18.09 -14.70 -5.10
N TYR A 187 -18.59 -13.55 -5.55
CA TYR A 187 -18.20 -12.24 -4.96
C TYR A 187 -18.66 -12.10 -3.51
N GLY A 188 -19.56 -12.94 -3.08
CA GLY A 188 -19.93 -13.06 -1.68
C GLY A 188 -18.89 -13.75 -0.80
N LEU A 189 -17.84 -14.30 -1.39
CA LEU A 189 -16.86 -15.10 -0.67
C LEU A 189 -15.56 -14.31 -0.49
N SER A 190 -14.96 -14.49 0.68
CA SER A 190 -13.66 -13.90 0.99
C SER A 190 -12.58 -14.46 0.08
N THR A 191 -11.71 -13.59 -0.42
CA THR A 191 -10.56 -13.99 -1.26
C THR A 191 -9.53 -14.81 -0.50
N ILE A 192 -9.47 -14.64 0.81
CA ILE A 192 -8.60 -15.46 1.67
C ILE A 192 -9.17 -16.86 1.83
N GLY A 193 -10.46 -17.04 1.57
CA GLY A 193 -11.15 -18.32 1.61
C GLY A 193 -11.72 -18.69 2.97
N SER A 194 -12.04 -19.97 3.14
CA SER A 194 -12.50 -20.54 4.41
C SER A 194 -11.35 -21.23 5.10
N LYS A 195 -11.31 -21.13 6.42
CA LYS A 195 -10.30 -21.80 7.25
C LYS A 195 -10.25 -23.31 6.97
N GLU A 196 -11.41 -23.91 6.86
CA GLU A 196 -11.54 -25.35 6.65
C GLU A 196 -11.04 -25.79 5.28
N ASP A 197 -11.28 -25.03 4.24
CA ASP A 197 -10.82 -25.36 2.89
C ASP A 197 -9.31 -25.18 2.79
N ILE A 198 -8.79 -24.05 3.31
CA ILE A 198 -7.36 -23.74 3.32
C ILE A 198 -6.58 -24.84 4.03
N GLU A 199 -7.06 -25.28 5.20
CA GLU A 199 -6.38 -26.31 6.01
C GLU A 199 -6.48 -27.71 5.42
N ARG A 200 -7.39 -27.95 4.46
CA ARG A 200 -7.70 -29.31 3.93
C ARG A 200 -7.25 -29.55 2.51
N VAL A 201 -7.02 -28.50 1.73
CA VAL A 201 -6.56 -28.62 0.35
C VAL A 201 -5.23 -29.37 0.25
N LYS A 202 -5.07 -30.21 -0.78
CA LYS A 202 -3.85 -30.98 -1.03
C LYS A 202 -3.15 -30.47 -2.28
N ALA A 203 -1.82 -30.60 -2.31
CA ALA A 203 -1.00 -30.18 -3.44
C ALA A 203 -1.51 -30.68 -4.80
N PRO A 204 -2.05 -31.92 -4.97
CA PRO A 204 -2.63 -32.32 -6.25
C PRO A 204 -3.90 -31.55 -6.65
N GLN A 205 -4.70 -31.06 -5.69
CA GLN A 205 -5.88 -30.22 -5.98
C GLN A 205 -5.41 -28.83 -6.42
N LEU A 206 -4.49 -28.25 -5.68
CA LEU A 206 -3.89 -26.94 -6.02
C LEU A 206 -3.18 -27.00 -7.37
N ARG A 207 -2.48 -28.11 -7.68
CA ARG A 207 -1.85 -28.32 -8.97
C ARG A 207 -2.85 -28.37 -10.12
N ARG A 208 -4.01 -29.04 -9.96
CA ARG A 208 -5.07 -29.05 -10.98
C ARG A 208 -5.62 -27.64 -11.22
N PHE A 209 -5.79 -26.85 -10.16
CA PHE A 209 -6.20 -25.46 -10.28
C PHE A 209 -5.17 -24.62 -11.03
N TYR A 210 -3.89 -24.78 -10.70
CA TYR A 210 -2.77 -24.17 -11.41
C TYR A 210 -2.74 -24.56 -12.89
N GLU A 211 -2.75 -25.86 -13.22
CA GLU A 211 -2.72 -26.37 -14.57
C GLU A 211 -3.95 -25.94 -15.41
N LYS A 212 -5.08 -25.74 -14.76
CA LYS A 212 -6.30 -25.26 -15.41
C LYS A 212 -6.21 -23.77 -15.78
N TYR A 213 -5.76 -22.93 -14.89
CA TYR A 213 -5.89 -21.48 -15.02
C TYR A 213 -4.61 -20.73 -15.37
N TYR A 214 -3.45 -21.23 -14.98
CA TYR A 214 -2.16 -20.58 -15.23
C TYR A 214 -1.59 -20.97 -16.59
N GLN A 215 -2.23 -20.43 -17.62
CA GLN A 215 -1.92 -20.74 -19.02
C GLN A 215 -1.84 -19.45 -19.84
N PRO A 216 -1.08 -19.45 -20.96
CA PRO A 216 -0.88 -18.24 -21.78
C PRO A 216 -2.16 -17.56 -22.25
N ASP A 217 -3.19 -18.34 -22.62
CA ASP A 217 -4.47 -17.82 -23.13
C ASP A 217 -5.35 -17.17 -22.04
N ASN A 218 -5.00 -17.36 -20.77
CA ASN A 218 -5.65 -16.77 -19.61
C ASN A 218 -4.79 -15.73 -18.89
N ALA A 219 -3.70 -15.28 -19.53
CA ALA A 219 -2.74 -14.37 -18.93
C ALA A 219 -2.52 -13.11 -19.76
N THR A 220 -2.19 -12.02 -19.06
CA THR A 220 -1.69 -10.79 -19.67
C THR A 220 -0.38 -10.40 -18.99
N LEU A 221 0.70 -10.27 -19.77
CA LEU A 221 1.98 -9.78 -19.32
C LEU A 221 2.06 -8.27 -19.54
N VAL A 222 2.31 -7.49 -18.50
CA VAL A 222 2.49 -6.05 -18.54
C VAL A 222 3.93 -5.71 -18.21
N ILE A 223 4.63 -4.99 -19.10
CA ILE A 223 5.97 -4.46 -18.83
C ILE A 223 5.92 -2.95 -18.95
N ALA A 224 6.32 -2.26 -17.88
CA ALA A 224 6.27 -0.80 -17.83
C ALA A 224 7.54 -0.19 -17.22
N GLY A 225 7.83 1.06 -17.56
CA GLY A 225 8.99 1.77 -17.07
C GLY A 225 10.09 1.91 -18.14
N LYS A 226 11.35 1.98 -17.71
CA LYS A 226 12.49 2.15 -18.63
C LYS A 226 13.03 0.81 -19.07
N PHE A 227 12.86 0.46 -20.31
CA PHE A 227 13.40 -0.75 -20.93
C PHE A 227 13.57 -0.58 -22.44
N ASP A 228 14.37 -1.44 -23.06
CA ASP A 228 14.46 -1.56 -24.52
C ASP A 228 13.33 -2.45 -25.02
N GLU A 229 12.45 -1.91 -25.86
CA GLU A 229 11.28 -2.61 -26.39
C GLU A 229 11.66 -3.80 -27.29
N ALA A 230 12.72 -3.64 -28.10
CA ALA A 230 13.16 -4.72 -28.97
C ALA A 230 13.73 -5.89 -28.16
N GLN A 231 14.45 -5.58 -27.08
CA GLN A 231 14.94 -6.58 -26.12
C GLN A 231 13.77 -7.28 -25.42
N ALA A 232 12.79 -6.52 -24.91
CA ALA A 232 11.60 -7.09 -24.26
C ALA A 232 10.86 -8.07 -25.18
N LEU A 233 10.61 -7.67 -26.43
CA LEU A 233 9.96 -8.53 -27.43
C LEU A 233 10.78 -9.77 -27.77
N ALA A 234 12.12 -9.65 -27.84
CA ALA A 234 13.01 -10.78 -28.08
C ALA A 234 13.02 -11.76 -26.89
N ASP A 235 13.01 -11.27 -25.66
CA ASP A 235 12.93 -12.10 -24.46
C ASP A 235 11.56 -12.77 -24.33
N ILE A 236 10.48 -12.07 -24.63
CA ILE A 236 9.12 -12.65 -24.67
C ILE A 236 9.05 -13.76 -25.73
N GLU A 237 9.58 -13.53 -26.94
CA GLU A 237 9.70 -14.58 -27.97
C GLU A 237 10.51 -15.77 -27.43
N LYS A 238 11.63 -15.51 -26.80
CA LYS A 238 12.55 -16.54 -26.32
C LYS A 238 11.91 -17.44 -25.25
N TYR A 239 11.23 -16.86 -24.28
CA TYR A 239 10.77 -17.57 -23.10
C TYR A 239 9.30 -18.02 -23.16
N PHE A 240 8.40 -17.23 -23.76
CA PHE A 240 6.98 -17.55 -23.82
C PHE A 240 6.50 -18.24 -25.10
N SER A 241 7.17 -18.03 -26.25
CA SER A 241 6.69 -18.63 -27.53
C SER A 241 6.82 -20.15 -27.56
N GLY A 242 7.71 -20.72 -26.77
CA GLY A 242 7.85 -22.17 -26.61
C GLY A 242 6.79 -22.83 -25.72
N ILE A 243 6.00 -22.05 -24.98
CA ILE A 243 4.90 -22.56 -24.17
C ILE A 243 3.75 -22.93 -25.10
N ALA A 244 3.29 -24.20 -25.06
CA ALA A 244 2.25 -24.69 -25.93
C ALA A 244 0.92 -23.95 -25.72
N LYS A 245 0.19 -23.75 -26.83
CA LYS A 245 -1.19 -23.27 -26.71
C LYS A 245 -2.03 -24.30 -25.96
N PRO A 246 -2.78 -23.90 -24.95
CA PRO A 246 -3.61 -24.82 -24.18
C PRO A 246 -4.66 -25.49 -25.02
N THR A 247 -4.89 -26.77 -24.77
CA THR A 247 -5.95 -27.56 -25.43
C THR A 247 -7.24 -27.60 -24.63
N ARG A 248 -7.17 -27.20 -23.33
CA ARG A 248 -8.34 -27.09 -22.46
C ARG A 248 -9.21 -25.91 -22.89
N VAL A 249 -10.50 -26.03 -22.62
CA VAL A 249 -11.46 -24.91 -22.67
C VAL A 249 -11.78 -24.50 -21.24
N LEU A 250 -11.71 -23.22 -20.95
CA LEU A 250 -12.21 -22.70 -19.67
C LEU A 250 -13.72 -22.56 -19.77
N ASP A 251 -14.43 -23.20 -18.85
CA ASP A 251 -15.86 -23.07 -18.74
C ASP A 251 -16.26 -21.63 -18.41
N GLN A 252 -17.27 -21.13 -19.10
CA GLN A 252 -17.86 -19.85 -18.75
C GLN A 252 -18.62 -20.00 -17.42
N ILE A 253 -18.35 -19.10 -16.48
CA ILE A 253 -19.12 -19.01 -15.25
C ILE A 253 -20.49 -18.42 -15.59
N LEU A 254 -21.52 -19.21 -15.47
CA LEU A 254 -22.90 -18.83 -15.81
C LEU A 254 -23.71 -18.33 -14.59
N THR A 255 -23.08 -18.31 -13.44
CA THR A 255 -23.75 -17.91 -12.20
C THR A 255 -23.99 -16.39 -12.19
N VAL A 256 -25.25 -16.01 -12.13
CA VAL A 256 -25.72 -14.63 -12.00
C VAL A 256 -26.44 -14.48 -10.64
N GLU A 257 -26.20 -13.38 -9.98
CA GLU A 257 -26.84 -13.10 -8.70
C GLU A 257 -28.33 -12.75 -8.92
N PRO A 258 -29.26 -13.42 -8.26
CA PRO A 258 -30.68 -13.11 -8.40
C PRO A 258 -31.06 -11.77 -7.74
N ALA A 259 -32.19 -11.22 -8.17
CA ALA A 259 -32.76 -10.03 -7.53
C ALA A 259 -33.10 -10.29 -6.06
N GLN A 260 -32.91 -9.29 -5.24
CA GLN A 260 -33.25 -9.39 -3.82
C GLN A 260 -34.71 -9.05 -3.55
N ASP A 261 -35.38 -9.84 -2.72
CA ASP A 261 -36.82 -9.71 -2.45
C ASP A 261 -37.15 -8.80 -1.25
N GLY A 262 -36.17 -8.42 -0.44
CA GLY A 262 -36.38 -7.57 0.74
C GLY A 262 -35.08 -7.18 1.45
N GLU A 263 -35.10 -6.13 2.27
CA GLU A 263 -33.96 -5.75 3.12
C GLU A 263 -33.58 -6.92 4.06
N LYS A 264 -32.30 -7.24 4.06
CA LYS A 264 -31.78 -8.32 4.90
C LYS A 264 -30.87 -7.76 6.01
N TYR A 265 -30.58 -8.53 7.04
CA TYR A 265 -29.86 -8.09 8.24
C TYR A 265 -28.76 -9.05 8.66
N VAL A 266 -27.63 -8.49 9.05
CA VAL A 266 -26.53 -9.22 9.68
C VAL A 266 -26.05 -8.47 10.90
N GLU A 267 -26.22 -9.07 12.03
CA GLU A 267 -25.58 -8.64 13.24
C GLU A 267 -24.35 -9.51 13.50
N VAL A 268 -23.16 -8.90 13.49
CA VAL A 268 -21.95 -9.53 14.01
C VAL A 268 -21.79 -9.10 15.45
N LYS A 269 -21.98 -10.02 16.33
CA LYS A 269 -21.76 -9.86 17.76
C LYS A 269 -20.48 -10.58 18.13
N ARG A 270 -19.41 -9.86 18.28
CA ARG A 270 -18.09 -10.39 18.63
C ARG A 270 -17.40 -9.51 19.67
N ALA A 271 -16.40 -10.05 20.31
CA ALA A 271 -15.46 -9.27 21.09
C ALA A 271 -14.82 -8.22 20.18
N GLY A 272 -14.82 -6.98 20.60
CA GLY A 272 -14.26 -5.86 19.84
C GLY A 272 -14.44 -4.54 20.61
N ASP A 273 -13.67 -3.56 20.17
CA ASP A 273 -13.53 -2.27 20.87
C ASP A 273 -14.25 -1.12 20.13
N SER A 274 -14.96 -1.42 19.06
CA SER A 274 -15.59 -0.42 18.21
C SER A 274 -16.91 -0.94 17.63
N GLN A 275 -17.83 -0.03 17.42
CA GLN A 275 -19.10 -0.28 16.75
C GLN A 275 -19.00 0.13 15.29
N HIS A 276 -19.50 -0.70 14.38
CA HIS A 276 -19.51 -0.39 12.95
C HIS A 276 -20.87 -0.72 12.34
N ILE A 277 -21.22 0.05 11.35
CA ILE A 277 -22.36 -0.20 10.48
C ILE A 277 -21.83 -0.35 9.06
N ASN A 278 -22.12 -1.43 8.40
CA ASN A 278 -21.94 -1.57 6.97
C ASN A 278 -23.29 -1.56 6.27
N VAL A 279 -23.35 -0.88 5.14
CA VAL A 279 -24.52 -0.90 4.26
C VAL A 279 -24.07 -1.20 2.85
N VAL A 280 -24.60 -2.26 2.25
CA VAL A 280 -24.26 -2.70 0.91
C VAL A 280 -25.45 -2.58 -0.02
N PHE A 281 -25.22 -2.10 -1.23
CA PHE A 281 -26.15 -2.18 -2.34
C PHE A 281 -25.50 -2.95 -3.47
N HIS A 282 -26.21 -3.87 -4.12
CA HIS A 282 -25.72 -4.42 -5.38
C HIS A 282 -25.74 -3.36 -6.46
N THR A 283 -24.77 -3.41 -7.30
CA THR A 283 -24.59 -2.44 -8.38
C THR A 283 -24.26 -3.15 -9.69
N THR A 284 -23.42 -2.58 -10.49
CA THR A 284 -23.10 -3.07 -11.82
C THR A 284 -21.63 -3.49 -11.95
N SER A 285 -21.28 -4.06 -13.09
CA SER A 285 -19.90 -4.40 -13.42
C SER A 285 -19.09 -3.13 -13.75
N TYR A 286 -17.76 -3.25 -13.68
CA TYR A 286 -16.83 -2.17 -14.08
C TYR A 286 -17.04 -1.71 -15.53
N ALA A 287 -17.42 -2.61 -16.40
CA ALA A 287 -17.65 -2.33 -17.82
C ALA A 287 -18.98 -1.61 -18.12
N ASP A 288 -19.91 -1.56 -17.17
CA ASP A 288 -21.21 -0.89 -17.36
C ASP A 288 -21.05 0.63 -17.25
N LYS A 289 -21.76 1.36 -18.11
CA LYS A 289 -21.79 2.83 -18.10
C LYS A 289 -22.27 3.42 -16.76
N ASP A 290 -23.09 2.67 -16.03
CA ASP A 290 -23.56 3.09 -14.71
C ASP A 290 -22.45 3.15 -13.67
N PHE A 291 -21.34 2.44 -13.88
CA PHE A 291 -20.20 2.46 -12.94
C PHE A 291 -19.60 3.86 -12.77
N ALA A 292 -19.45 4.61 -13.86
CA ALA A 292 -18.97 5.99 -13.81
C ALA A 292 -19.90 6.90 -12.98
N ALA A 293 -21.20 6.74 -13.19
CA ALA A 293 -22.21 7.53 -12.46
C ALA A 293 -22.30 7.14 -10.99
N LEU A 294 -22.15 5.85 -10.68
CA LEU A 294 -22.08 5.35 -9.30
C LEU A 294 -20.81 5.83 -8.58
N SER A 295 -19.67 5.85 -9.25
CA SER A 295 -18.41 6.37 -8.68
C SER A 295 -18.53 7.88 -8.38
N ALA A 296 -19.23 8.64 -9.25
CA ALA A 296 -19.48 10.05 -9.01
C ALA A 296 -20.50 10.24 -7.87
N LEU A 297 -21.55 9.42 -7.82
CA LEU A 297 -22.55 9.47 -6.74
C LEU A 297 -21.92 9.10 -5.40
N ASP A 298 -21.06 8.10 -5.35
CA ASP A 298 -20.28 7.76 -4.17
C ASP A 298 -19.52 8.99 -3.65
N HIS A 299 -18.77 9.64 -4.51
CA HIS A 299 -18.04 10.86 -4.14
C HIS A 299 -18.98 11.97 -3.65
N ILE A 300 -20.11 12.18 -4.31
CA ILE A 300 -21.13 13.17 -3.91
C ILE A 300 -21.70 12.85 -2.53
N LEU A 301 -21.77 11.58 -2.16
CA LEU A 301 -22.33 11.16 -0.89
C LEU A 301 -21.30 11.18 0.25
N THR A 302 -20.06 10.76 -0.01
CA THR A 302 -19.10 10.41 1.04
C THR A 302 -17.96 11.39 1.22
N ASN A 303 -17.69 12.23 0.23
CA ASN A 303 -16.50 13.08 0.23
C ASN A 303 -16.41 14.05 1.41
N ASP A 304 -15.31 14.07 2.10
CA ASP A 304 -14.97 15.06 3.13
C ASP A 304 -14.50 16.38 2.47
N PRO A 305 -15.10 17.54 2.82
CA PRO A 305 -16.23 17.78 3.73
C PRO A 305 -17.58 17.95 3.00
N SER A 306 -17.67 17.71 1.69
CA SER A 306 -18.80 18.11 0.87
C SER A 306 -19.95 17.10 0.81
N GLY A 307 -19.65 15.85 1.13
CA GLY A 307 -20.57 14.74 0.93
C GLY A 307 -21.87 14.84 1.72
N TYR A 308 -22.96 14.48 1.08
CA TYR A 308 -24.29 14.54 1.71
C TYR A 308 -24.36 13.66 2.98
N LEU A 309 -23.82 12.45 2.92
CA LEU A 309 -23.74 11.55 4.08
C LEU A 309 -22.70 12.05 5.09
N TYR A 310 -21.61 12.60 4.61
CA TYR A 310 -20.59 13.19 5.47
C TYR A 310 -21.18 14.31 6.32
N LYS A 311 -21.88 15.25 5.69
CA LYS A 311 -22.54 16.36 6.39
C LYS A 311 -23.62 15.88 7.36
N ALA A 312 -24.41 14.89 6.95
CA ALA A 312 -25.54 14.44 7.75
C ALA A 312 -25.12 13.59 8.95
N LEU A 313 -23.99 12.91 8.89
CA LEU A 313 -23.61 11.89 9.85
C LEU A 313 -22.30 12.19 10.58
N VAL A 314 -21.27 12.64 9.87
CA VAL A 314 -19.95 12.93 10.45
C VAL A 314 -19.97 14.34 11.07
N GLU A 315 -20.43 15.33 10.35
CA GLU A 315 -20.51 16.71 10.87
C GLU A 315 -21.45 16.85 12.06
N THR A 316 -22.44 15.98 12.12
CA THR A 316 -23.40 15.94 13.23
C THR A 316 -22.96 15.01 14.37
N HIS A 317 -21.75 14.45 14.29
CA HIS A 317 -21.14 13.57 15.31
C HIS A 317 -21.96 12.30 15.61
N LYS A 318 -22.73 11.83 14.65
CA LYS A 318 -23.45 10.55 14.77
C LYS A 318 -22.53 9.38 14.50
N VAL A 319 -21.63 9.55 13.55
CA VAL A 319 -20.52 8.66 13.27
C VAL A 319 -19.21 9.43 13.33
N SER A 320 -18.11 8.77 13.58
CA SER A 320 -16.78 9.38 13.60
C SER A 320 -16.13 9.43 12.23
N ASN A 321 -16.47 8.47 11.38
CA ASN A 321 -15.93 8.35 10.03
C ASN A 321 -16.90 7.61 9.13
N LEU A 322 -16.79 7.84 7.84
CA LEU A 322 -17.47 7.06 6.82
C LEU A 322 -16.59 6.94 5.59
N TYR A 323 -16.63 5.79 4.94
CA TYR A 323 -16.06 5.58 3.61
C TYR A 323 -16.96 4.64 2.81
N ALA A 324 -16.85 4.71 1.50
CA ALA A 324 -17.48 3.75 0.61
C ALA A 324 -16.45 2.95 -0.18
N TYR A 325 -16.87 1.76 -0.60
CA TYR A 325 -16.05 0.83 -1.35
C TYR A 325 -16.86 0.11 -2.43
N SER A 326 -16.44 0.23 -3.67
CA SER A 326 -16.97 -0.48 -4.83
C SER A 326 -15.83 -1.17 -5.57
N PRO A 327 -15.80 -2.51 -5.68
CA PRO A 327 -14.71 -3.19 -6.36
C PRO A 327 -14.82 -3.03 -7.88
N GLU A 328 -13.66 -2.90 -8.52
CA GLU A 328 -13.50 -2.88 -9.97
C GLU A 328 -13.45 -4.33 -10.49
N VAL A 329 -14.61 -4.91 -10.79
CA VAL A 329 -14.73 -6.32 -11.12
C VAL A 329 -15.53 -6.55 -12.41
N ARG A 330 -15.34 -7.73 -12.99
CA ARG A 330 -15.89 -8.12 -14.27
C ARG A 330 -17.39 -8.28 -14.28
N ASP A 331 -17.90 -8.98 -13.29
CA ASP A 331 -19.31 -9.22 -13.15
C ASP A 331 -19.93 -8.14 -12.27
N ALA A 332 -21.12 -8.26 -12.17
CA ALA A 332 -21.94 -7.36 -11.42
C ALA A 332 -21.65 -7.39 -9.91
N SER A 333 -21.53 -6.23 -9.29
CA SER A 333 -20.82 -5.97 -8.04
C SER A 333 -21.70 -5.33 -6.97
N PHE A 334 -21.07 -4.61 -6.08
CA PHE A 334 -21.72 -3.93 -4.95
C PHE A 334 -21.08 -2.57 -4.67
N LEU A 335 -21.81 -1.74 -3.94
CA LEU A 335 -21.32 -0.53 -3.29
C LEU A 335 -21.52 -0.68 -1.78
N LEU A 336 -20.47 -0.69 -1.03
CA LEU A 336 -20.45 -0.80 0.42
C LEU A 336 -20.17 0.55 1.05
N PHE A 337 -20.93 0.92 2.05
CA PHE A 337 -20.65 2.04 2.95
C PHE A 337 -20.29 1.48 4.33
N ASN A 338 -19.21 1.97 4.88
CA ASN A 338 -18.82 1.72 6.27
C ASN A 338 -18.99 2.98 7.10
N PHE A 339 -19.50 2.82 8.28
CA PHE A 339 -19.69 3.88 9.27
C PHE A 339 -19.09 3.45 10.60
N ASP A 340 -18.14 4.22 11.07
CA ASP A 340 -17.52 4.03 12.38
C ASP A 340 -18.35 4.74 13.44
N VAL A 341 -18.98 4.00 14.32
CA VAL A 341 -19.89 4.55 15.34
C VAL A 341 -19.17 4.66 16.68
N PRO A 342 -19.14 5.86 17.29
CA PRO A 342 -18.56 6.03 18.64
C PRO A 342 -19.26 5.14 19.66
N ASN A 343 -18.50 4.55 20.58
CA ASN A 343 -19.00 3.62 21.59
C ASN A 343 -19.98 4.25 22.60
N ASP A 344 -20.01 5.57 22.68
CA ASP A 344 -20.95 6.33 23.51
C ASP A 344 -22.30 6.58 22.81
N LYS A 345 -22.46 6.13 21.57
CA LYS A 345 -23.70 6.25 20.80
C LYS A 345 -24.47 4.93 20.82
N ASP A 346 -25.78 5.02 20.85
CA ASP A 346 -26.64 3.85 20.62
C ASP A 346 -26.62 3.45 19.15
N LEU A 347 -26.04 2.30 18.85
CA LEU A 347 -25.87 1.79 17.50
C LEU A 347 -27.17 1.70 16.71
N LYS A 348 -28.28 1.37 17.36
CA LYS A 348 -29.58 1.24 16.72
C LYS A 348 -30.18 2.59 16.34
N THR A 349 -29.94 3.58 17.17
CA THR A 349 -30.34 4.96 16.88
C THR A 349 -29.49 5.49 15.72
N VAL A 350 -28.19 5.30 15.75
CA VAL A 350 -27.31 5.70 14.62
C VAL A 350 -27.68 4.96 13.34
N LEU A 351 -27.98 3.67 13.44
CA LEU A 351 -28.48 2.91 12.30
C LEU A 351 -29.75 3.50 11.71
N THR A 352 -30.65 3.94 12.57
CA THR A 352 -31.90 4.60 12.12
C THR A 352 -31.59 5.87 11.33
N ASP A 353 -30.65 6.66 11.81
CA ASP A 353 -30.18 7.86 11.12
C ASP A 353 -29.50 7.52 9.79
N VAL A 354 -28.55 6.56 9.79
CA VAL A 354 -27.85 6.11 8.58
C VAL A 354 -28.85 5.64 7.52
N LYS A 355 -29.82 4.82 7.92
CA LYS A 355 -30.86 4.32 7.02
C LYS A 355 -31.72 5.46 6.47
N ALA A 356 -32.08 6.40 7.31
CA ALA A 356 -32.87 7.57 6.91
C ALA A 356 -32.14 8.40 5.86
N GLU A 357 -30.85 8.64 6.01
CA GLU A 357 -30.04 9.39 5.06
C GLU A 357 -29.85 8.62 3.74
N LEU A 358 -29.58 7.33 3.78
CA LEU A 358 -29.47 6.51 2.58
C LEU A 358 -30.78 6.38 1.80
N SER A 359 -31.92 6.33 2.49
CA SER A 359 -33.26 6.31 1.84
C SER A 359 -33.63 7.64 1.17
N LYS A 360 -32.95 8.74 1.50
CA LYS A 360 -33.11 10.03 0.80
C LYS A 360 -32.38 10.08 -0.54
N VAL A 361 -31.35 9.25 -0.73
CA VAL A 361 -30.46 9.30 -1.92
C VAL A 361 -31.23 9.34 -3.24
N PRO A 362 -32.28 8.53 -3.48
CA PRO A 362 -33.08 8.58 -4.71
C PRO A 362 -33.88 9.87 -4.91
N SER A 363 -34.09 10.66 -3.86
CA SER A 363 -34.90 11.88 -3.86
C SER A 363 -34.11 13.16 -3.63
N ASN A 364 -32.82 13.04 -3.33
CA ASN A 364 -31.95 14.20 -3.17
C ASN A 364 -31.86 15.00 -4.47
N LYS A 365 -31.73 16.31 -4.35
CA LYS A 365 -31.42 17.18 -5.46
C LYS A 365 -29.95 17.50 -5.46
N TYR A 366 -29.24 16.84 -6.33
CA TYR A 366 -27.82 17.06 -6.57
C TYR A 366 -27.60 18.30 -7.42
N THR A 367 -26.57 19.08 -7.13
CA THR A 367 -26.24 20.29 -7.86
C THR A 367 -25.19 20.07 -8.93
N GLN A 368 -25.06 21.00 -9.87
CA GLN A 368 -23.97 20.92 -10.86
C GLN A 368 -22.61 21.00 -10.18
N ASP A 369 -22.47 21.81 -9.13
CA ASP A 369 -21.24 21.92 -8.35
C ASP A 369 -20.84 20.58 -7.68
N ASP A 370 -21.81 19.81 -7.20
CA ASP A 370 -21.58 18.48 -6.62
C ASP A 370 -21.02 17.52 -7.69
N LEU A 371 -21.62 17.53 -8.87
CA LEU A 371 -21.16 16.72 -9.99
C LEU A 371 -19.79 17.16 -10.49
N ASP A 372 -19.56 18.45 -10.66
CA ASP A 372 -18.30 18.99 -11.16
C ASP A 372 -17.15 18.70 -10.18
N ARG A 373 -17.42 18.75 -8.90
CA ARG A 373 -16.49 18.38 -7.84
C ARG A 373 -16.12 16.88 -7.91
N ALA A 374 -17.12 16.02 -8.03
CA ALA A 374 -16.93 14.59 -8.16
C ALA A 374 -16.12 14.25 -9.41
N LYS A 375 -16.49 14.81 -10.56
CA LYS A 375 -15.75 14.65 -11.83
C LYS A 375 -14.30 15.09 -11.69
N THR A 376 -14.06 16.26 -11.12
CA THR A 376 -12.72 16.81 -10.92
C THR A 376 -11.87 15.90 -10.06
N ASN A 377 -12.40 15.35 -8.99
CA ASN A 377 -11.68 14.46 -8.09
C ASN A 377 -11.36 13.12 -8.76
N LEU A 378 -12.33 12.50 -9.39
CA LEU A 378 -12.16 11.21 -10.07
C LEU A 378 -11.15 11.31 -11.22
N LEU A 379 -11.26 12.35 -12.05
CA LEU A 379 -10.34 12.58 -13.17
C LEU A 379 -8.91 12.90 -12.68
N LYS A 380 -8.78 13.67 -11.60
CA LYS A 380 -7.48 13.90 -10.94
C LYS A 380 -6.83 12.58 -10.50
N ASN A 381 -7.60 11.69 -9.90
CA ASN A 381 -7.08 10.41 -9.42
C ASN A 381 -6.63 9.52 -10.59
N ILE A 382 -7.43 9.43 -11.64
CA ILE A 382 -7.07 8.71 -12.88
C ILE A 382 -5.79 9.29 -13.49
N GLU A 383 -5.67 10.60 -13.56
CA GLU A 383 -4.48 11.25 -14.10
C GLU A 383 -3.25 11.01 -13.22
N ASN A 384 -3.40 11.01 -11.91
CA ASN A 384 -2.33 10.70 -10.98
C ASN A 384 -1.78 9.28 -11.14
N ILE A 385 -2.66 8.31 -11.34
CA ILE A 385 -2.29 6.91 -11.64
C ILE A 385 -1.54 6.86 -12.98
N LYS A 386 -2.12 7.44 -14.02
CA LYS A 386 -1.55 7.48 -15.37
C LYS A 386 -0.15 8.12 -15.42
N ASN A 387 0.09 9.12 -14.61
CA ASN A 387 1.37 9.84 -14.53
C ASN A 387 2.42 9.12 -13.66
N ASN A 388 2.11 7.95 -13.15
CA ASN A 388 3.04 7.07 -12.46
C ASN A 388 3.08 5.71 -13.14
N THR A 389 4.08 5.47 -13.96
CA THR A 389 4.17 4.31 -14.84
C THR A 389 4.13 2.98 -14.09
N ILE A 390 4.76 2.89 -12.91
CA ILE A 390 4.72 1.70 -12.07
C ILE A 390 3.30 1.48 -11.51
N TYR A 391 2.69 2.53 -10.96
CA TYR A 391 1.30 2.46 -10.48
C TYR A 391 0.31 2.19 -11.60
N THR A 392 0.54 2.69 -12.81
CA THR A 392 -0.25 2.35 -13.99
C THR A 392 -0.23 0.85 -14.24
N ALA A 393 0.95 0.22 -14.24
CA ALA A 393 1.07 -1.21 -14.48
C ALA A 393 0.39 -2.05 -13.39
N ILE A 394 0.44 -1.61 -12.13
CA ILE A 394 -0.24 -2.29 -11.02
C ILE A 394 -1.75 -2.10 -11.12
N ASN A 395 -2.23 -0.88 -11.38
CA ASN A 395 -3.65 -0.58 -11.48
C ASN A 395 -4.33 -1.27 -12.67
N LEU A 396 -3.60 -1.46 -13.77
CA LEU A 396 -4.08 -2.23 -14.91
C LEU A 396 -4.47 -3.67 -14.55
N THR A 397 -4.00 -4.20 -13.45
CA THR A 397 -4.34 -5.55 -12.98
C THR A 397 -5.86 -5.73 -12.82
N GLU A 398 -6.54 -4.77 -12.16
CA GLU A 398 -7.99 -4.82 -11.95
C GLU A 398 -8.74 -4.61 -13.27
N ILE A 399 -8.29 -3.66 -14.05
CA ILE A 399 -8.94 -3.30 -15.33
C ILE A 399 -8.83 -4.44 -16.36
N ILE A 400 -7.68 -5.12 -16.43
CA ILE A 400 -7.46 -6.30 -17.30
C ILE A 400 -8.41 -7.42 -16.91
N SER A 401 -8.56 -7.70 -15.64
CA SER A 401 -9.43 -8.77 -15.14
C SER A 401 -10.91 -8.47 -15.32
N SER A 402 -11.28 -7.19 -15.34
CA SER A 402 -12.63 -6.73 -15.69
C SER A 402 -12.98 -6.94 -17.16
N GLY A 403 -11.99 -7.30 -18.00
CA GLY A 403 -12.20 -7.76 -19.36
C GLY A 403 -11.24 -7.18 -20.41
N ASP A 404 -10.93 -5.90 -20.34
CA ASP A 404 -10.01 -5.23 -21.28
C ASP A 404 -9.38 -3.99 -20.63
N TYR A 405 -8.06 -3.83 -20.78
CA TYR A 405 -7.33 -2.68 -20.23
C TYR A 405 -7.86 -1.31 -20.69
N ARG A 406 -8.54 -1.25 -21.84
CA ARG A 406 -9.12 -0.01 -22.39
C ARG A 406 -10.35 0.48 -21.63
N LEU A 407 -10.95 -0.36 -20.79
CA LEU A 407 -12.07 0.02 -19.94
C LEU A 407 -11.70 1.17 -18.96
N GLY A 408 -10.44 1.26 -18.54
CA GLY A 408 -9.97 2.39 -17.72
C GLY A 408 -10.04 3.73 -18.45
N PHE A 409 -9.74 3.75 -19.73
CA PHE A 409 -9.86 4.94 -20.56
C PHE A 409 -11.33 5.27 -20.85
N LEU A 410 -12.13 4.22 -21.12
CA LEU A 410 -13.57 4.38 -21.32
C LEU A 410 -14.26 4.92 -20.05
N LEU A 411 -13.87 4.45 -18.89
CA LEU A 411 -14.37 4.98 -17.60
C LEU A 411 -14.05 6.47 -17.47
N ARG A 412 -12.83 6.89 -17.76
CA ARG A 412 -12.45 8.31 -17.78
C ARG A 412 -13.37 9.13 -18.69
N ASP A 413 -13.53 8.68 -19.93
CA ASP A 413 -14.35 9.37 -20.93
C ASP A 413 -15.83 9.41 -20.53
N ASN A 414 -16.33 8.34 -19.91
CA ASN A 414 -17.67 8.30 -19.34
C ASN A 414 -17.82 9.32 -18.18
N ILE A 415 -16.85 9.43 -17.28
CA ILE A 415 -16.85 10.40 -16.19
C ILE A 415 -16.88 11.83 -16.74
N GLU A 416 -16.11 12.13 -17.79
CA GLU A 416 -16.11 13.45 -18.45
C GLU A 416 -17.48 13.84 -18.99
N GLN A 417 -18.28 12.86 -19.43
CA GLN A 417 -19.59 13.07 -20.06
C GLN A 417 -20.77 13.02 -19.09
N LEU A 418 -20.56 12.69 -17.82
CA LEU A 418 -21.64 12.57 -16.83
C LEU A 418 -22.49 13.84 -16.72
N THR A 419 -23.77 13.62 -16.58
CA THR A 419 -24.79 14.63 -16.35
C THR A 419 -25.50 14.38 -15.00
N LEU A 420 -26.20 15.38 -14.48
CA LEU A 420 -27.05 15.23 -13.29
C LEU A 420 -28.15 14.19 -13.49
N ALA A 421 -28.63 14.03 -14.71
CA ALA A 421 -29.63 13.01 -15.06
C ALA A 421 -29.08 11.58 -14.88
N ASP A 422 -27.78 11.37 -15.10
CA ASP A 422 -27.13 10.09 -14.87
C ASP A 422 -27.03 9.78 -13.36
N ILE A 423 -26.69 10.79 -12.57
CA ILE A 423 -26.64 10.68 -11.11
C ILE A 423 -28.03 10.35 -10.56
N ASP A 424 -29.06 11.08 -10.95
CA ASP A 424 -30.46 10.84 -10.58
C ASP A 424 -30.93 9.44 -10.98
N ARG A 425 -30.53 8.98 -12.14
CA ARG A 425 -30.91 7.67 -12.67
C ARG A 425 -30.31 6.53 -11.85
N VAL A 426 -29.03 6.58 -11.55
CA VAL A 426 -28.36 5.51 -10.77
C VAL A 426 -28.80 5.57 -9.30
N ALA A 427 -29.00 6.75 -8.72
CA ALA A 427 -29.56 6.90 -7.39
C ALA A 427 -30.90 6.18 -7.27
N LYS A 428 -31.83 6.41 -8.22
CA LYS A 428 -33.16 5.76 -8.24
C LYS A 428 -33.12 4.28 -8.59
N LYS A 429 -32.13 3.87 -9.39
CA LYS A 429 -32.01 2.46 -9.81
C LYS A 429 -31.49 1.56 -8.69
N TYR A 430 -30.44 1.98 -7.99
CA TYR A 430 -29.68 1.12 -7.08
C TYR A 430 -29.99 1.36 -5.61
N PHE A 431 -30.31 2.58 -5.19
CA PHE A 431 -30.56 2.91 -3.78
C PHE A 431 -32.00 2.68 -3.37
N LYS A 432 -32.38 1.43 -3.32
CA LYS A 432 -33.71 0.96 -2.89
C LYS A 432 -33.61 0.22 -1.57
N ASP A 433 -34.58 0.38 -0.70
CA ASP A 433 -34.60 -0.28 0.60
C ASP A 433 -34.57 -1.82 0.48
N ASN A 434 -35.23 -2.38 -0.53
CA ASN A 434 -35.15 -3.81 -0.83
C ASN A 434 -33.86 -4.25 -1.54
N ASN A 435 -33.06 -3.28 -1.98
CA ASN A 435 -31.73 -3.45 -2.53
C ASN A 435 -30.61 -3.24 -1.49
N ARG A 436 -30.92 -3.10 -0.21
CA ARG A 436 -30.05 -2.70 0.87
C ARG A 436 -29.64 -3.84 1.78
N THR A 437 -28.37 -3.87 2.15
CA THR A 437 -27.79 -4.78 3.14
C THR A 437 -27.25 -4.00 4.32
N VAL A 438 -27.65 -4.35 5.49
CA VAL A 438 -27.14 -3.75 6.72
C VAL A 438 -26.39 -4.81 7.53
N GLY A 439 -25.14 -4.55 7.74
CA GLY A 439 -24.34 -5.27 8.70
C GLY A 439 -24.07 -4.43 9.93
N LEU A 440 -24.21 -5.00 11.07
CA LEU A 440 -23.88 -4.36 12.34
C LEU A 440 -22.78 -5.14 13.03
N PHE A 441 -21.71 -4.45 13.38
CA PHE A 441 -20.77 -4.98 14.34
C PHE A 441 -21.10 -4.44 15.72
N ILE A 442 -21.56 -5.35 16.56
CA ILE A 442 -21.93 -5.07 17.95
C ILE A 442 -20.83 -5.66 18.82
N PRO A 443 -20.04 -4.81 19.50
CA PRO A 443 -18.96 -5.26 20.37
C PRO A 443 -19.48 -6.03 21.59
N THR A 444 -20.10 -7.13 21.37
CA THR A 444 -20.52 -8.12 22.35
C THR A 444 -20.55 -9.47 21.79
N LYS A 445 -20.48 -9.41 20.80
CA LYS A 445 -20.35 -10.69 20.25
C LYS A 445 -21.51 -11.18 19.28
N ASP A 446 -22.46 -10.60 17.37
CA ASP A 446 -23.47 -11.04 16.35
C ASP A 446 -23.83 -10.49 14.92
N GLU A 447 -25.37 -10.35 11.85
CA GLU A 447 -25.52 -9.85 10.45
C GLU A 447 -26.54 -9.71 9.27
N ILE A 448 -26.80 -8.81 6.46
CA ILE A 448 -27.66 -8.96 5.18
C ILE A 448 -27.34 -8.49 3.66
N ARG A 449 -28.23 -8.24 1.90
CA ARG A 449 -27.92 -8.20 0.41
C ARG A 449 -28.77 -7.66 -0.72
N VAL A 450 -28.18 -7.47 -2.21
CA VAL A 450 -28.92 -7.10 -3.47
C VAL A 450 -28.26 -7.34 -4.85
N LYS A 451 -28.84 -7.08 -6.04
CA LYS A 451 -28.61 -7.53 -7.45
C LYS A 451 -27.89 -6.58 -8.44
N SER A 452 -27.47 -7.04 -9.62
CA SER A 452 -26.61 -6.37 -10.62
C SER A 452 -26.71 -6.91 -12.08
N ASN A 453 -26.00 -6.28 -13.06
CA ASN A 453 -26.01 -6.57 -14.49
C ASN A 453 -24.74 -7.33 -14.96
N GLU A 454 -24.81 -8.02 -16.07
CA GLU A 454 -23.73 -8.82 -16.66
C GLU A 454 -23.19 -8.16 -17.96
N PHE A 455 -21.89 -8.29 -18.19
CA PHE A 455 -21.21 -7.93 -19.44
C PHE A 455 -20.42 -9.11 -19.99
N LEU A 456 -20.62 -9.43 -21.25
CA LEU A 456 -19.89 -10.49 -21.97
C LEU A 456 -18.66 -9.91 -22.67
N ASP A 457 -17.66 -10.77 -22.97
CA ASP A 457 -16.44 -10.35 -23.68
C ASP A 457 -16.70 -9.65 -24.99
N LYS A 458 -17.70 -10.10 -25.75
CA LYS A 458 -18.13 -9.47 -27.00
C LYS A 458 -18.62 -8.04 -26.78
N ASP A 459 -19.32 -7.80 -25.67
CA ASP A 459 -19.88 -6.49 -25.33
C ASP A 459 -18.78 -5.53 -24.90
N ILE A 460 -17.81 -6.04 -24.10
CA ILE A 460 -16.61 -5.30 -23.69
C ILE A 460 -15.77 -4.92 -24.92
N ASN A 461 -15.55 -5.89 -25.81
CA ASN A 461 -14.79 -5.66 -27.05
C ASN A 461 -15.49 -4.63 -27.94
N ALA A 462 -16.80 -4.69 -28.08
CA ALA A 462 -17.58 -3.74 -28.87
C ALA A 462 -17.48 -2.29 -28.32
N LEU A 463 -17.43 -2.13 -27.00
CA LEU A 463 -17.27 -0.82 -26.37
C LEU A 463 -15.92 -0.14 -26.68
N VAL A 464 -14.86 -0.92 -26.86
CA VAL A 464 -13.49 -0.39 -26.98
C VAL A 464 -12.85 -0.64 -28.34
N GLU A 465 -13.48 -1.39 -29.24
CA GLU A 465 -12.93 -1.80 -30.55
C GLU A 465 -12.41 -0.61 -31.37
N ASN A 466 -13.11 0.48 -31.39
CA ASN A 466 -12.75 1.67 -32.14
C ASN A 466 -12.13 2.78 -31.27
N TYR A 467 -11.90 2.51 -29.96
CA TYR A 467 -11.37 3.51 -29.06
C TYR A 467 -9.87 3.72 -29.31
N LYS A 468 -9.50 4.93 -29.66
CA LYS A 468 -8.11 5.30 -30.00
C LYS A 468 -7.35 5.96 -28.86
N GLY A 469 -8.05 6.37 -27.82
CA GLY A 469 -7.46 7.14 -26.72
C GLY A 469 -7.21 8.61 -27.08
N LYS A 470 -6.63 9.34 -26.16
CA LYS A 470 -6.16 10.72 -26.36
C LYS A 470 -4.67 10.72 -26.67
N GLU A 471 -4.23 11.61 -27.57
CA GLU A 471 -2.80 11.77 -27.86
C GLU A 471 -2.05 12.22 -26.60
N GLN A 472 -0.88 11.63 -26.39
CA GLN A 472 0.06 12.01 -25.34
C GLN A 472 1.32 12.51 -25.97
N ASN A 473 1.63 13.78 -25.74
CA ASN A 473 2.91 14.39 -26.13
C ASN A 473 3.70 14.76 -24.88
N GLU A 474 4.56 13.88 -24.41
CA GLU A 474 5.51 14.18 -23.34
C GLU A 474 6.96 14.02 -23.84
N ASN A 475 7.62 15.13 -24.10
CA ASN A 475 9.08 15.17 -24.35
C ASN A 475 9.79 15.40 -23.00
N LEU A 476 9.95 14.34 -22.20
CA LEU A 476 10.62 14.40 -20.91
C LEU A 476 12.11 14.07 -21.05
N ARG A 477 12.95 14.83 -20.39
CA ARG A 477 14.41 14.56 -20.35
C ARG A 477 14.65 13.31 -19.48
N PRO A 478 15.43 12.33 -19.97
CA PRO A 478 15.86 11.20 -19.16
C PRO A 478 16.63 11.68 -17.92
N PHE A 479 16.42 11.05 -16.79
CA PHE A 479 17.14 11.33 -15.55
C PHE A 479 17.81 10.04 -15.07
N GLU A 480 19.14 10.03 -15.09
CA GLU A 480 19.93 8.91 -14.56
C GLU A 480 19.85 8.88 -13.04
N ALA A 481 19.47 7.73 -12.46
CA ALA A 481 19.39 7.52 -11.04
C ALA A 481 20.79 7.28 -10.43
N SER A 482 21.59 8.32 -10.35
CA SER A 482 22.91 8.28 -9.73
C SER A 482 23.16 9.53 -8.87
N ILE A 483 24.00 9.40 -7.84
CA ILE A 483 24.37 10.54 -6.99
C ILE A 483 25.09 11.62 -7.79
N ALA A 484 25.96 11.22 -8.72
CA ALA A 484 26.67 12.17 -9.56
C ALA A 484 25.69 13.01 -10.41
N ASN A 485 24.68 12.37 -10.99
CA ASN A 485 23.67 13.08 -11.75
C ASN A 485 22.77 13.94 -10.84
N LEU A 486 22.41 13.44 -9.65
CA LEU A 486 21.66 14.22 -8.67
C LEU A 486 22.44 15.46 -8.24
N GLN A 487 23.73 15.33 -7.89
CA GLN A 487 24.59 16.48 -7.54
C GLN A 487 24.70 17.51 -8.66
N LYS A 488 24.83 17.07 -9.91
CA LYS A 488 24.90 17.94 -11.09
C LYS A 488 23.60 18.73 -11.28
N ASN A 489 22.46 18.11 -10.98
CA ASN A 489 21.13 18.69 -11.18
C ASN A 489 20.50 19.24 -9.89
N TYR A 490 21.26 19.33 -8.81
CA TYR A 490 20.82 19.89 -7.54
C TYR A 490 21.45 21.24 -7.27
N SER A 491 20.66 22.20 -6.87
CA SER A 491 21.14 23.51 -6.46
C SER A 491 20.46 23.98 -5.20
N THR A 492 21.15 24.73 -4.37
CA THR A 492 20.63 25.26 -3.10
C THR A 492 20.71 26.77 -3.05
N ASP A 493 19.78 27.41 -2.36
CA ASP A 493 19.77 28.83 -2.06
C ASP A 493 18.98 29.07 -0.74
N LYS A 494 18.80 30.30 -0.33
CA LYS A 494 18.01 30.68 0.84
C LYS A 494 17.08 31.84 0.55
N LEU A 495 15.96 31.88 1.22
CA LEU A 495 15.02 33.01 1.20
C LEU A 495 15.49 34.14 2.12
N SER A 496 14.85 35.30 2.00
CA SER A 496 15.17 36.50 2.79
C SER A 496 15.04 36.26 4.30
N ASN A 497 14.12 35.36 4.72
CA ASN A 497 13.93 35.00 6.13
C ASN A 497 14.85 33.88 6.64
N GLY A 498 15.73 33.34 5.79
CA GLY A 498 16.70 32.32 6.16
C GLY A 498 16.27 30.87 5.83
N LEU A 499 15.04 30.60 5.40
CA LEU A 499 14.61 29.28 4.91
C LEU A 499 15.56 28.85 3.79
N LYS A 500 16.18 27.68 3.96
CA LYS A 500 17.04 27.08 2.95
C LYS A 500 16.22 26.22 2.01
N TYR A 501 16.51 26.24 0.73
CA TYR A 501 15.85 25.35 -0.20
C TYR A 501 16.80 24.78 -1.24
N GLY A 502 16.43 23.58 -1.73
CA GLY A 502 17.10 22.89 -2.83
C GLY A 502 16.15 22.69 -4.00
N VAL A 503 16.68 22.72 -5.21
CA VAL A 503 15.96 22.44 -6.45
C VAL A 503 16.63 21.28 -7.15
N ILE A 504 15.86 20.23 -7.42
CA ILE A 504 16.27 19.09 -8.26
C ILE A 504 15.76 19.36 -9.67
N ASP A 505 16.68 19.60 -10.61
CA ASP A 505 16.37 19.81 -12.03
C ASP A 505 16.10 18.46 -12.71
N LYS A 506 14.84 17.99 -12.58
CA LYS A 506 14.33 16.76 -13.14
C LYS A 506 12.92 16.99 -13.68
N ASP A 507 12.65 16.53 -14.90
CA ASP A 507 11.29 16.51 -15.43
C ASP A 507 10.50 15.35 -14.82
N LEU A 508 9.28 15.62 -14.40
CA LEU A 508 8.36 14.61 -13.90
C LEU A 508 7.25 14.37 -14.92
N LYS A 509 6.83 13.12 -15.06
CA LYS A 509 5.74 12.74 -15.96
C LYS A 509 4.45 13.51 -15.63
N GLY A 510 3.78 14.01 -16.69
CA GLY A 510 2.61 14.88 -16.54
C GLY A 510 2.92 16.27 -16.01
N GLU A 511 4.18 16.73 -16.14
CA GLU A 511 4.64 18.03 -15.62
C GLU A 511 4.35 18.23 -14.12
N LYS A 512 4.40 17.15 -13.35
CA LYS A 512 4.24 17.20 -11.90
C LYS A 512 5.30 18.06 -11.24
N VAL A 513 4.91 18.67 -10.14
CA VAL A 513 5.78 19.44 -9.25
C VAL A 513 5.55 18.95 -7.82
N THR A 514 6.63 18.64 -7.14
CA THR A 514 6.58 18.26 -5.71
C THR A 514 7.44 19.21 -4.88
N LEU A 515 6.87 19.71 -3.80
CA LEU A 515 7.60 20.51 -2.80
C LEU A 515 7.46 19.84 -1.43
N SER A 516 8.56 19.68 -0.73
CA SER A 516 8.61 19.19 0.64
C SER A 516 9.30 20.19 1.54
N PHE A 517 8.65 20.52 2.64
CA PHE A 517 9.18 21.45 3.65
C PHE A 517 9.32 20.73 4.98
N SER A 518 10.43 20.98 5.64
CA SER A 518 10.67 20.64 7.04
C SER A 518 10.89 21.94 7.81
N LEU A 519 9.92 22.34 8.61
CA LEU A 519 9.90 23.61 9.32
C LEU A 519 10.03 23.35 10.82
N PRO A 520 11.25 23.26 11.37
CA PRO A 520 11.46 23.03 12.79
C PRO A 520 11.12 24.27 13.61
N ILE A 521 10.46 24.05 14.74
CA ILE A 521 9.96 25.11 15.62
C ILE A 521 10.36 24.90 17.09
N ALA A 522 10.48 25.99 17.84
CA ALA A 522 10.53 26.05 19.29
C ALA A 522 11.69 25.26 19.96
N THR A 523 11.71 25.21 21.27
CA THR A 523 12.66 24.44 22.10
C THR A 523 11.95 23.25 22.74
N LYS A 524 12.70 22.30 23.35
CA LYS A 524 12.11 21.18 24.12
C LYS A 524 11.19 21.70 25.21
N ALA A 525 11.60 22.75 25.94
CA ALA A 525 10.82 23.32 27.03
C ALA A 525 9.49 23.93 26.57
N ASP A 526 9.50 24.57 25.38
CA ASP A 526 8.30 25.15 24.79
C ASP A 526 7.27 24.09 24.37
N LEU A 527 7.72 22.90 23.97
CA LEU A 527 6.87 21.85 23.39
C LEU A 527 6.49 20.74 24.37
N ASN A 528 7.09 20.72 25.56
CA ASN A 528 6.72 19.75 26.60
C ASN A 528 5.21 19.81 26.90
N GLY A 529 4.55 18.64 26.83
CA GLY A 529 3.11 18.49 27.06
C GLY A 529 2.22 19.05 25.96
N LYS A 530 2.77 19.51 24.82
CA LYS A 530 2.02 20.17 23.75
C LYS A 530 1.96 19.35 22.45
N GLN A 531 2.32 18.08 22.48
CA GLN A 531 2.36 17.26 21.24
C GLN A 531 1.01 17.20 20.51
N TYR A 532 -0.09 17.02 21.25
CA TYR A 532 -1.44 16.96 20.65
C TYR A 532 -1.93 18.35 20.21
N ILE A 533 -1.56 19.39 20.93
CA ILE A 533 -1.83 20.77 20.52
C ILE A 533 -1.15 21.07 19.19
N GLY A 534 0.14 20.74 19.06
CA GLY A 534 0.89 20.92 17.82
C GLY A 534 0.31 20.11 16.66
N MET A 535 -0.07 18.86 16.92
CA MET A 535 -0.68 17.96 15.93
C MET A 535 -1.99 18.54 15.39
N PHE A 536 -2.91 18.92 16.25
CA PHE A 536 -4.17 19.55 15.82
C PHE A 536 -3.94 20.91 15.19
N THR A 537 -3.01 21.71 15.69
CA THR A 537 -2.69 23.01 15.09
C THR A 537 -2.28 22.86 13.63
N ALA A 538 -1.37 21.94 13.32
CA ALA A 538 -0.91 21.69 11.95
C ALA A 538 -2.03 21.14 11.06
N ALA A 539 -2.77 20.15 11.54
CA ALA A 539 -3.87 19.54 10.80
C ALA A 539 -5.00 20.53 10.50
N MET A 540 -5.30 21.44 11.42
CA MET A 540 -6.35 22.46 11.26
C MET A 540 -5.99 23.58 10.28
N LEU A 541 -4.72 23.73 9.85
CA LEU A 541 -4.35 24.69 8.81
C LEU A 541 -5.06 24.40 7.48
N SER A 542 -5.43 23.16 7.24
CA SER A 542 -6.16 22.72 6.05
C SER A 542 -7.69 22.80 6.21
N ASN A 543 -8.18 23.12 7.40
CA ASN A 543 -9.61 23.04 7.74
C ASN A 543 -10.34 24.40 7.70
N GLY A 544 -9.69 25.43 7.15
CA GLY A 544 -10.26 26.74 6.91
C GLY A 544 -9.30 27.88 7.17
N THR A 545 -9.45 28.92 6.36
CA THR A 545 -8.72 30.19 6.48
C THR A 545 -9.69 31.32 6.79
N LYS A 546 -9.19 32.54 6.90
CA LYS A 546 -10.03 33.74 7.03
C LYS A 546 -10.85 34.03 5.77
N THR A 547 -10.42 33.50 4.62
CA THR A 547 -11.01 33.78 3.31
C THR A 547 -11.70 32.57 2.67
N MET A 548 -11.41 31.35 3.15
CA MET A 548 -11.91 30.09 2.61
C MET A 548 -12.27 29.11 3.72
N ASN A 549 -13.38 28.44 3.61
CA ASN A 549 -13.72 27.30 4.43
C ASN A 549 -13.01 26.03 3.91
N LYS A 550 -13.11 24.93 4.64
CA LYS A 550 -12.49 23.64 4.32
C LYS A 550 -12.88 23.12 2.93
N GLN A 551 -14.16 23.24 2.58
CA GLN A 551 -14.68 22.83 1.28
C GLN A 551 -14.07 23.65 0.14
N GLU A 552 -14.05 24.97 0.28
CA GLU A 552 -13.48 25.87 -0.73
C GLU A 552 -11.99 25.63 -0.96
N ILE A 553 -11.24 25.34 0.10
CA ILE A 553 -9.83 24.97 0.00
C ILE A 553 -9.70 23.68 -0.84
N LYS A 554 -10.50 22.67 -0.50
CA LYS A 554 -10.47 21.39 -1.17
C LYS A 554 -10.88 21.51 -2.64
N ASP A 555 -11.98 22.19 -2.93
CA ASP A 555 -12.47 22.38 -4.30
C ASP A 555 -11.46 23.13 -5.18
N LYS A 556 -10.81 24.15 -4.64
CA LYS A 556 -9.76 24.88 -5.37
C LYS A 556 -8.55 24.00 -5.63
N LEU A 557 -8.09 23.25 -4.65
CA LEU A 557 -6.94 22.35 -4.81
C LEU A 557 -7.27 21.21 -5.79
N ASP A 558 -8.48 20.64 -5.72
CA ASP A 558 -8.94 19.60 -6.63
C ASP A 558 -9.08 20.10 -8.07
N LYS A 559 -9.65 21.29 -8.27
CA LYS A 559 -9.70 21.96 -9.57
C LYS A 559 -8.32 22.18 -10.17
N LEU A 560 -7.32 22.46 -9.34
CA LEU A 560 -5.93 22.60 -9.71
C LEU A 560 -5.19 21.26 -9.74
N LYS A 561 -5.89 20.13 -9.58
CA LYS A 561 -5.33 18.77 -9.52
C LYS A 561 -4.17 18.62 -8.52
N SER A 562 -4.27 19.34 -7.43
CA SER A 562 -3.18 19.53 -6.47
C SER A 562 -3.57 19.06 -5.08
N SER A 563 -2.59 18.76 -4.26
CA SER A 563 -2.79 18.38 -2.86
C SER A 563 -1.77 19.05 -1.97
N VAL A 564 -2.21 19.43 -0.79
CA VAL A 564 -1.39 20.01 0.27
C VAL A 564 -1.59 19.20 1.53
N TYR A 565 -0.52 18.70 2.08
CA TYR A 565 -0.53 17.94 3.32
C TYR A 565 0.33 18.64 4.37
N ILE A 566 -0.25 18.94 5.52
CA ILE A 566 0.43 19.62 6.63
C ILE A 566 0.31 18.76 7.89
N SER A 567 1.43 18.48 8.52
CA SER A 567 1.50 17.68 9.74
C SER A 567 2.52 18.22 10.72
N PHE A 568 2.41 17.83 11.97
CA PHE A 568 3.36 18.15 13.02
C PHE A 568 3.78 16.89 13.76
N TYR A 569 5.08 16.70 13.90
CA TYR A 569 5.66 15.63 14.69
C TYR A 569 6.93 16.08 15.39
N GLY A 570 7.01 15.77 16.66
CA GLY A 570 8.15 16.18 17.49
C GLY A 570 8.28 17.70 17.55
N GLN A 571 9.26 18.25 16.83
CA GLN A 571 9.51 19.69 16.72
C GLN A 571 9.30 20.24 15.31
N THR A 572 8.77 19.44 14.39
CA THR A 572 8.78 19.77 12.96
C THR A 572 7.37 19.84 12.39
N ILE A 573 7.06 20.95 11.75
CA ILE A 573 5.92 21.06 10.84
C ILE A 573 6.42 20.60 9.48
N SER A 574 5.77 19.60 8.91
CA SER A 574 6.02 19.13 7.55
C SER A 574 4.92 19.64 6.65
N VAL A 575 5.31 20.26 5.52
CA VAL A 575 4.37 20.65 4.45
C VAL A 575 4.80 19.95 3.18
N TYR A 576 3.87 19.20 2.59
CA TYR A 576 4.09 18.48 1.35
C TYR A 576 3.05 18.92 0.30
N ILE A 577 3.53 19.38 -0.84
CA ILE A 577 2.70 19.91 -1.92
C ILE A 577 2.96 19.12 -3.19
N ASN A 578 1.90 18.53 -3.75
CA ASN A 578 1.91 17.98 -5.10
C ASN A 578 1.05 18.85 -6.00
N SER A 579 1.58 19.22 -7.14
CA SER A 579 0.94 20.11 -8.12
C SER A 579 1.49 19.83 -9.51
N TYR A 580 1.16 20.71 -10.43
CA TYR A 580 1.66 20.69 -11.81
C TYR A 580 2.29 22.05 -12.16
N ARG A 581 3.20 22.09 -13.13
CA ARG A 581 3.80 23.35 -13.62
C ARG A 581 2.76 24.39 -14.02
N SER A 582 1.67 23.93 -14.63
CA SER A 582 0.56 24.79 -15.05
C SER A 582 -0.25 25.38 -13.90
N THR A 583 -0.28 24.75 -12.73
CA THR A 583 -1.17 25.12 -11.62
C THR A 583 -0.46 25.54 -10.34
N ILE A 584 0.81 25.26 -10.17
CA ILE A 584 1.56 25.56 -8.94
C ILE A 584 1.49 27.05 -8.53
N LYS A 585 1.46 27.97 -9.50
CA LYS A 585 1.35 29.42 -9.24
C LYS A 585 0.01 29.81 -8.62
N GLU A 586 -1.03 29.05 -8.89
CA GLU A 586 -2.37 29.24 -8.33
C GLU A 586 -2.53 28.48 -6.99
N VAL A 587 -1.81 27.37 -6.80
CA VAL A 587 -1.78 26.60 -5.55
C VAL A 587 -1.08 27.34 -4.43
N MET A 588 0.06 27.98 -4.71
CA MET A 588 0.86 28.62 -3.66
C MET A 588 0.15 29.75 -2.90
N PRO A 589 -0.70 30.60 -3.49
CA PRO A 589 -1.54 31.52 -2.74
C PRO A 589 -2.52 30.83 -1.77
N ILE A 590 -3.04 29.66 -2.13
CA ILE A 590 -3.90 28.86 -1.23
C ILE A 590 -3.07 28.37 -0.03
N VAL A 591 -1.86 27.84 -0.30
CA VAL A 591 -0.92 27.42 0.75
C VAL A 591 -0.54 28.59 1.65
N GLU A 592 -0.29 29.77 1.07
CA GLU A 592 0.01 30.99 1.81
C GLU A 592 -1.12 31.36 2.76
N ASP A 593 -2.36 31.28 2.30
CA ASP A 593 -3.53 31.62 3.11
C ASP A 593 -3.77 30.58 4.22
N MET A 594 -3.58 29.28 3.92
CA MET A 594 -3.62 28.21 4.92
C MET A 594 -2.58 28.41 6.02
N LEU A 595 -1.36 28.81 5.65
CA LEU A 595 -0.25 28.95 6.60
C LEU A 595 -0.34 30.27 7.39
N LYS A 596 -0.76 31.37 6.78
CA LYS A 596 -0.69 32.72 7.38
C LYS A 596 -2.01 33.21 7.96
N ASN A 597 -3.14 32.70 7.49
CA ASN A 597 -4.48 33.16 7.85
C ASN A 597 -5.45 32.05 8.29
N PRO A 598 -5.01 31.03 9.05
CA PRO A 598 -5.92 29.98 9.49
C PRO A 598 -7.04 30.53 10.37
N SER A 599 -8.22 29.98 10.21
CA SER A 599 -9.41 30.38 11.00
C SER A 599 -9.62 29.52 12.26
N PHE A 600 -9.11 28.29 12.26
CA PHE A 600 -9.27 27.32 13.36
C PHE A 600 -10.73 27.15 13.78
N PRO A 601 -11.61 26.61 12.92
CA PRO A 601 -13.00 26.42 13.26
C PRO A 601 -13.17 25.40 14.40
N GLU A 602 -13.92 25.73 15.43
CA GLU A 602 -14.12 24.88 16.62
C GLU A 602 -14.85 23.58 16.25
N SER A 603 -15.77 23.65 15.29
CA SER A 603 -16.47 22.48 14.76
C SER A 603 -15.55 21.45 14.12
N GLU A 604 -14.49 21.90 13.44
CA GLU A 604 -13.49 20.98 12.85
C GLU A 604 -12.63 20.31 13.92
N LEU A 605 -12.26 21.04 14.98
CA LEU A 605 -11.55 20.46 16.11
C LEU A 605 -12.40 19.38 16.78
N ALA A 606 -13.68 19.59 16.94
CA ALA A 606 -14.60 18.63 17.56
C ALA A 606 -14.68 17.33 16.73
N LYS A 607 -14.77 17.44 15.40
CA LYS A 607 -14.76 16.29 14.49
C LYS A 607 -13.45 15.52 14.56
N MET A 608 -12.33 16.22 14.50
CA MET A 608 -11.01 15.59 14.57
C MET A 608 -10.79 14.87 15.90
N LYS A 609 -11.23 15.46 17.00
CA LYS A 609 -11.16 14.80 18.31
C LYS A 609 -11.96 13.51 18.33
N LEU A 610 -13.16 13.50 17.75
CA LEU A 610 -14.01 12.32 17.67
C LEU A 610 -13.34 11.23 16.82
N GLU A 611 -12.81 11.59 15.66
CA GLU A 611 -12.10 10.68 14.75
C GLU A 611 -10.89 10.03 15.44
N TYR A 612 -10.00 10.85 16.01
CA TYR A 612 -8.80 10.34 16.69
C TYR A 612 -9.15 9.54 17.94
N LYS A 613 -10.17 9.94 18.70
CA LYS A 613 -10.64 9.19 19.86
C LYS A 613 -11.08 7.79 19.43
N THR A 614 -11.95 7.68 18.44
CA THR A 614 -12.44 6.40 17.91
C THR A 614 -11.29 5.53 17.40
N TYR A 615 -10.34 6.13 16.69
CA TYR A 615 -9.14 5.43 16.24
C TYR A 615 -8.35 4.85 17.41
N TYR A 616 -8.06 5.63 18.45
CA TYR A 616 -7.29 5.14 19.57
C TYR A 616 -8.08 4.15 20.43
N GLU A 617 -9.40 4.31 20.55
CA GLU A 617 -10.29 3.34 21.22
C GLU A 617 -10.20 1.96 20.55
N SER A 618 -10.17 1.91 19.23
CA SER A 618 -9.97 0.66 18.48
C SER A 618 -8.61 -0.01 18.72
N LYS A 619 -7.65 0.73 19.29
CA LYS A 619 -6.30 0.24 19.59
C LYS A 619 -6.10 -0.18 21.05
N LEU A 620 -7.09 0.05 21.91
CA LEU A 620 -6.98 -0.26 23.36
C LEU A 620 -6.69 -1.73 23.66
N ASN A 621 -7.20 -2.63 22.80
CA ASN A 621 -6.99 -4.07 22.93
C ASN A 621 -6.37 -4.70 21.66
N ASP A 622 -5.82 -3.89 20.76
CA ASP A 622 -5.09 -4.37 19.59
C ASP A 622 -3.69 -4.85 19.99
N PRO A 623 -3.38 -6.15 19.88
CA PRO A 623 -2.13 -6.72 20.37
C PRO A 623 -0.89 -6.05 19.78
N GLN A 624 -0.93 -5.73 18.49
CA GLN A 624 0.19 -5.11 17.80
C GLN A 624 0.41 -3.68 18.29
N SER A 625 -0.63 -2.88 18.34
CA SER A 625 -0.55 -1.48 18.80
C SER A 625 -0.07 -1.39 20.25
N LEU A 626 -0.58 -2.28 21.10
CA LEU A 626 -0.15 -2.36 22.49
C LEU A 626 1.32 -2.77 22.61
N ALA A 627 1.76 -3.79 21.87
CA ALA A 627 3.15 -4.24 21.94
C ALA A 627 4.14 -3.14 21.54
N PHE A 628 3.88 -2.41 20.43
CA PHE A 628 4.74 -1.29 20.00
C PHE A 628 4.66 -0.08 20.92
N THR A 629 3.51 0.18 21.53
CA THR A 629 3.37 1.24 22.53
C THR A 629 4.18 0.91 23.79
N GLU A 630 4.00 -0.26 24.34
CA GLU A 630 4.66 -0.64 25.58
C GLU A 630 6.16 -0.83 25.43
N ILE A 631 6.64 -1.41 24.33
CA ILE A 631 8.09 -1.50 24.09
C ILE A 631 8.73 -0.11 24.07
N SER A 632 8.10 0.86 23.45
CA SER A 632 8.58 2.25 23.43
C SER A 632 8.62 2.86 24.83
N ARG A 633 7.73 2.44 25.71
CA ARG A 633 7.66 2.90 27.11
C ARG A 633 8.73 2.28 27.98
N ILE A 634 8.88 0.96 27.95
CA ILE A 634 9.87 0.24 28.78
C ILE A 634 11.31 0.47 28.33
N THR A 635 11.52 0.93 27.10
CA THR A 635 12.83 1.27 26.54
C THR A 635 13.13 2.78 26.55
N SER A 636 12.35 3.57 27.32
CA SER A 636 12.53 5.01 27.52
C SER A 636 12.44 5.38 29.01
N ASN A 637 13.13 6.45 29.39
CA ASN A 637 13.03 7.05 30.73
C ASN A 637 12.47 8.47 30.72
N GLU A 638 11.89 8.90 29.60
CA GLU A 638 11.27 10.22 29.50
C GLU A 638 10.02 10.28 30.38
N SER A 639 9.93 11.31 31.21
CA SER A 639 8.80 11.50 32.11
C SER A 639 7.55 12.02 31.37
N LYS A 640 6.39 11.77 31.94
CA LYS A 640 5.10 12.31 31.45
C LYS A 640 5.17 13.83 31.29
N GLY A 641 4.72 14.31 30.15
CA GLY A 641 4.81 15.71 29.73
C GLY A 641 6.10 16.09 29.01
N SER A 642 7.12 15.23 28.95
CA SER A 642 8.26 15.43 28.05
C SER A 642 7.84 15.33 26.58
N LEU A 643 8.48 16.11 25.72
CA LEU A 643 8.29 16.03 24.26
C LEU A 643 8.52 14.62 23.70
N PHE A 644 9.36 13.82 24.33
CA PHE A 644 9.71 12.45 23.89
C PHE A 644 9.07 11.36 24.74
N TYR A 645 8.10 11.73 25.58
CA TYR A 645 7.33 10.76 26.37
C TYR A 645 6.49 9.86 25.44
N ALA A 646 6.54 8.58 25.65
CA ALA A 646 5.68 7.60 24.97
C ALA A 646 4.39 7.41 25.81
N PRO A 647 3.25 8.02 25.43
CA PRO A 647 1.99 7.89 26.18
C PRO A 647 1.41 6.50 25.99
N THR A 648 0.62 6.04 26.96
CA THR A 648 -0.29 4.93 26.76
C THR A 648 -1.38 5.32 25.76
N ILE A 649 -2.09 4.34 25.20
CA ILE A 649 -3.21 4.61 24.30
C ILE A 649 -4.30 5.42 25.03
N GLN A 650 -4.59 5.10 26.28
CA GLN A 650 -5.54 5.89 27.08
C GLN A 650 -5.06 7.32 27.33
N GLU A 651 -3.78 7.50 27.65
CA GLU A 651 -3.19 8.84 27.81
C GLU A 651 -3.25 9.66 26.51
N SER A 652 -3.18 8.97 25.39
CA SER A 652 -3.35 9.63 24.08
C SER A 652 -4.79 10.11 23.87
N ILE A 653 -5.77 9.29 24.22
CA ILE A 653 -7.20 9.66 24.19
C ILE A 653 -7.45 10.86 25.10
N ASP A 654 -6.96 10.81 26.33
CA ASP A 654 -7.14 11.88 27.32
C ASP A 654 -6.48 13.19 26.85
N GLY A 655 -5.25 13.09 26.33
CA GLY A 655 -4.50 14.24 25.82
C GLY A 655 -5.15 14.90 24.60
N LEU A 656 -5.69 14.10 23.66
CA LEU A 656 -6.42 14.61 22.52
C LEU A 656 -7.71 15.33 22.93
N ASN A 657 -8.47 14.73 23.82
CA ASN A 657 -9.72 15.31 24.32
C ASN A 657 -9.51 16.63 25.07
N ALA A 658 -8.38 16.79 25.76
CA ALA A 658 -8.06 17.98 26.54
C ALA A 658 -7.77 19.22 25.70
N VAL A 659 -7.32 19.09 24.44
CA VAL A 659 -6.93 20.23 23.60
C VAL A 659 -8.07 21.20 23.36
N THR A 660 -7.83 22.47 23.48
CA THR A 660 -8.81 23.55 23.26
C THR A 660 -8.44 24.40 22.05
N ILE A 661 -9.43 25.04 21.44
CA ILE A 661 -9.18 25.96 20.31
C ILE A 661 -8.31 27.16 20.70
N LYS A 662 -8.37 27.57 21.97
CA LYS A 662 -7.52 28.65 22.50
C LYS A 662 -6.06 28.22 22.48
N GLU A 663 -5.76 27.02 22.97
CA GLU A 663 -4.39 26.48 22.97
C GLU A 663 -3.83 26.34 21.56
N ILE A 664 -4.66 25.91 20.59
CA ILE A 664 -4.28 25.82 19.19
C ILE A 664 -3.90 27.19 18.63
N LYS A 665 -4.70 28.22 18.86
CA LYS A 665 -4.45 29.61 18.42
C LYS A 665 -3.20 30.19 19.08
N ASP A 666 -3.04 29.95 20.37
CA ASP A 666 -1.87 30.41 21.13
C ASP A 666 -0.60 29.72 20.63
N PHE A 667 -0.65 28.41 20.39
CA PHE A 667 0.46 27.61 19.90
C PHE A 667 0.88 28.03 18.48
N TYR A 668 -0.09 28.21 17.59
CA TYR A 668 0.16 28.72 16.26
C TYR A 668 0.85 30.10 16.29
N THR A 669 0.31 31.01 17.05
CA THR A 669 0.83 32.39 17.15
C THR A 669 2.24 32.44 17.74
N ALA A 670 2.52 31.55 18.69
CA ALA A 670 3.83 31.52 19.37
C ALA A 670 4.92 30.88 18.53
N TYR A 671 4.61 29.81 17.78
CA TYR A 671 5.68 28.93 17.30
C TYR A 671 5.71 28.77 15.77
N PHE A 672 4.61 28.99 15.04
CA PHE A 672 4.58 28.70 13.60
C PHE A 672 5.33 29.75 12.77
N GLY A 673 6.13 29.26 11.82
CA GLY A 673 6.92 30.07 10.90
C GLY A 673 7.89 29.22 10.11
N ALA A 674 8.54 29.80 9.10
CA ALA A 674 9.41 29.09 8.16
C ALA A 674 10.89 29.50 8.24
N ASN A 675 11.26 30.47 9.06
CA ASN A 675 12.62 31.04 9.11
C ASN A 675 13.74 30.06 9.55
N ASN A 676 13.39 28.93 10.17
CA ASN A 676 14.33 27.84 10.48
C ASN A 676 14.19 26.66 9.50
N GLY A 677 13.40 26.83 8.44
CA GLY A 677 12.96 25.78 7.55
C GLY A 677 13.98 25.32 6.52
N ASN A 678 13.71 24.13 6.00
CA ASN A 678 14.38 23.56 4.84
C ASN A 678 13.31 23.06 3.86
N ALA A 679 13.56 23.24 2.56
CA ALA A 679 12.64 22.80 1.52
C ALA A 679 13.38 22.14 0.36
N THR A 680 12.72 21.24 -0.36
CA THR A 680 13.17 20.71 -1.64
C THR A 680 12.06 20.78 -2.66
N VAL A 681 12.39 21.18 -3.86
CA VAL A 681 11.51 21.29 -5.02
C VAL A 681 12.03 20.40 -6.14
N ILE A 682 11.14 19.62 -6.75
CA ILE A 682 11.40 18.81 -7.94
C ILE A 682 10.29 19.02 -8.97
N GLY A 683 10.60 18.94 -10.25
CA GLY A 683 9.64 19.16 -11.34
C GLY A 683 9.56 20.60 -11.82
N MET A 684 10.25 21.55 -11.17
CA MET A 684 10.44 22.92 -11.62
C MET A 684 11.93 23.19 -11.86
N ASN A 685 12.28 23.56 -13.08
CA ASN A 685 13.68 23.68 -13.49
C ASN A 685 14.19 25.14 -13.50
N ASP A 686 13.28 26.12 -13.56
CA ASP A 686 13.62 27.56 -13.46
C ASP A 686 13.82 27.96 -12.00
N LYS A 687 15.09 28.09 -11.62
CA LYS A 687 15.51 28.46 -10.24
C LYS A 687 15.04 29.84 -9.82
N ALA A 688 14.94 30.79 -10.75
CA ALA A 688 14.48 32.15 -10.46
C ALA A 688 12.98 32.14 -10.18
N GLU A 689 12.24 31.38 -10.96
CA GLU A 689 10.80 31.17 -10.75
C GLU A 689 10.53 30.47 -9.41
N VAL A 690 11.27 29.39 -9.08
CA VAL A 690 11.18 28.71 -7.78
C VAL A 690 11.47 29.69 -6.64
N LYS A 691 12.54 30.46 -6.73
CA LYS A 691 12.88 31.47 -5.70
C LYS A 691 11.76 32.46 -5.49
N ALA A 692 11.24 33.05 -6.56
CA ALA A 692 10.17 34.04 -6.51
C ALA A 692 8.88 33.46 -5.90
N LEU A 693 8.54 32.22 -6.25
CA LEU A 693 7.38 31.50 -5.73
C LEU A 693 7.51 31.24 -4.24
N LEU A 694 8.64 30.71 -3.80
CA LEU A 694 8.91 30.44 -2.39
C LEU A 694 9.03 31.71 -1.54
N GLU A 695 9.70 32.74 -2.06
CA GLU A 695 9.85 34.04 -1.39
C GLU A 695 8.51 34.69 -1.12
N LYS A 696 7.61 34.69 -2.10
CA LYS A 696 6.28 35.24 -1.97
C LYS A 696 5.48 34.53 -0.87
N THR A 697 5.52 33.21 -0.83
CA THR A 697 4.70 32.41 0.10
C THR A 697 5.32 32.35 1.49
N PHE A 698 6.62 32.08 1.60
CA PHE A 698 7.29 31.78 2.87
C PHE A 698 8.22 32.89 3.37
N GLY A 699 8.70 33.81 2.52
CA GLY A 699 9.74 34.81 2.87
C GLY A 699 9.34 35.75 4.01
N SER A 700 8.05 35.98 4.22
CA SER A 700 7.50 36.76 5.33
C SER A 700 6.89 35.92 6.45
N TYR A 701 6.90 34.57 6.33
CA TYR A 701 6.30 33.67 7.32
C TYR A 701 7.33 33.32 8.39
N ASN A 702 7.37 34.11 9.45
CA ASN A 702 8.41 34.04 10.47
C ASN A 702 7.86 33.72 11.85
N SER A 703 8.44 32.72 12.50
CA SER A 703 8.27 32.52 13.93
C SER A 703 9.17 33.47 14.73
N LYS A 704 8.66 33.99 15.82
CA LYS A 704 9.45 34.77 16.80
C LYS A 704 10.11 33.87 17.84
N ALA A 705 9.70 32.61 17.93
CA ALA A 705 10.25 31.67 18.88
C ALA A 705 11.68 31.25 18.49
N LYS A 706 12.53 31.12 19.50
CA LYS A 706 13.84 30.50 19.31
C LYS A 706 13.66 29.04 18.97
N TYR A 707 14.32 28.58 17.94
CA TYR A 707 14.46 27.15 17.66
C TYR A 707 15.77 26.63 18.30
N GLU A 708 15.64 25.54 19.01
CA GLU A 708 16.77 24.75 19.48
C GLU A 708 16.40 23.27 19.37
N LYS A 709 17.20 22.51 18.63
CA LYS A 709 16.92 21.11 18.43
C LYS A 709 16.94 20.33 19.73
N ALA A 710 15.86 19.61 20.00
CA ALA A 710 15.72 18.76 21.16
C ALA A 710 16.15 17.32 20.88
N TYR A 711 16.65 16.66 21.89
CA TYR A 711 17.02 15.26 21.87
C TYR A 711 16.38 14.54 23.04
N ALA A 712 15.94 13.31 22.80
CA ALA A 712 15.54 12.41 23.89
C ALA A 712 16.76 12.05 24.75
N THR A 713 16.51 11.82 26.02
CA THR A 713 17.54 11.34 26.93
C THR A 713 17.88 9.89 26.59
N PHE A 714 19.18 9.58 26.42
CA PHE A 714 19.60 8.21 26.20
C PHE A 714 19.22 7.34 27.39
N PHE A 715 18.58 6.22 27.12
CA PHE A 715 18.22 5.22 28.11
C PHE A 715 18.92 3.90 27.79
N ASP A 716 19.78 3.47 28.69
CA ASP A 716 20.47 2.19 28.57
C ASP A 716 19.49 1.08 29.04
N THR A 717 18.96 0.34 28.07
CA THR A 717 17.97 -0.73 28.30
C THR A 717 18.54 -1.85 29.15
N LYS A 718 17.68 -2.54 29.87
CA LYS A 718 18.00 -3.72 30.68
C LYS A 718 17.13 -4.87 30.25
N LYS A 719 17.63 -6.08 30.37
CA LYS A 719 16.84 -7.27 30.04
C LYS A 719 15.58 -7.32 30.87
N SER A 720 14.45 -7.30 30.19
CA SER A 720 13.12 -7.42 30.80
C SER A 720 12.22 -8.29 29.90
N LYS A 721 11.21 -8.86 30.50
CA LYS A 721 10.17 -9.61 29.79
C LYS A 721 8.82 -9.24 30.39
N GLU A 722 7.94 -8.74 29.57
CA GLU A 722 6.56 -8.43 29.92
C GLU A 722 5.59 -9.25 29.09
N ILE A 723 4.46 -9.61 29.69
CA ILE A 723 3.35 -10.28 29.03
C ILE A 723 2.08 -9.51 29.38
N LYS A 724 1.32 -9.14 28.34
CA LYS A 724 0.05 -8.43 28.48
C LYS A 724 -1.04 -9.23 27.78
N GLU A 725 -2.08 -9.54 28.52
CA GLU A 725 -3.21 -10.30 27.99
C GLU A 725 -4.18 -9.39 27.25
N THR A 726 -4.63 -9.84 26.10
CA THR A 726 -5.72 -9.25 25.31
C THR A 726 -6.73 -10.35 25.01
N PRO A 727 -7.71 -10.57 25.92
CA PRO A 727 -8.69 -11.64 25.75
C PRO A 727 -9.42 -11.57 24.41
N ASP A 728 -9.80 -12.71 23.89
CA ASP A 728 -10.59 -12.90 22.66
C ASP A 728 -9.90 -12.50 21.34
N LYS A 729 -8.60 -12.15 21.37
CA LYS A 729 -7.86 -11.86 20.13
C LYS A 729 -7.30 -13.14 19.51
N GLU A 730 -7.45 -13.26 18.21
CA GLU A 730 -6.98 -14.42 17.43
C GLU A 730 -5.49 -14.34 17.08
N ASN A 731 -4.90 -13.15 17.12
CA ASN A 731 -3.48 -12.96 16.93
C ASN A 731 -2.81 -12.33 18.16
N ALA A 732 -1.49 -12.40 18.18
CA ALA A 732 -0.63 -11.83 19.20
C ALA A 732 0.56 -11.11 18.55
N ALA A 733 1.24 -10.29 19.31
CA ALA A 733 2.46 -9.63 18.90
C ALA A 733 3.57 -9.85 19.92
N ALA A 734 4.76 -10.12 19.42
CA ALA A 734 6.01 -10.15 20.17
C ALA A 734 6.90 -9.02 19.68
N VAL A 735 7.39 -8.19 20.56
CA VAL A 735 8.33 -7.11 20.23
C VAL A 735 9.48 -7.10 21.23
N GLY A 736 10.70 -7.00 20.71
CA GLY A 736 11.87 -6.84 21.54
C GLY A 736 12.72 -5.67 21.08
N GLN A 737 13.34 -4.94 22.01
CA GLN A 737 14.18 -3.79 21.68
C GLN A 737 15.36 -3.67 22.64
N LEU A 738 16.46 -3.19 22.12
CA LEU A 738 17.60 -2.69 22.89
C LEU A 738 18.09 -1.36 22.34
N ASN A 739 18.62 -0.52 23.21
CA ASN A 739 19.15 0.78 22.87
C ASN A 739 20.69 0.81 23.02
N PHE A 740 21.35 1.59 22.19
CA PHE A 740 22.80 1.81 22.25
C PHE A 740 23.17 3.18 21.70
N LYS A 741 24.39 3.65 22.01
CA LYS A 741 24.87 4.95 21.52
C LYS A 741 25.50 4.80 20.15
N MET A 742 24.83 5.40 19.14
CA MET A 742 25.31 5.46 17.77
C MET A 742 24.62 6.59 16.99
N ASN A 743 25.29 7.15 16.01
CA ASN A 743 24.69 7.92 14.91
C ASN A 743 25.32 7.49 13.58
N THR A 744 24.83 8.02 12.48
CA THR A 744 25.30 7.61 11.13
C THR A 744 26.77 7.95 10.82
N ASN A 745 27.41 8.81 11.64
CA ASN A 745 28.86 9.09 11.53
C ASN A 745 29.73 8.07 12.24
N ASN A 746 29.15 7.16 13.02
CA ASN A 746 29.90 6.11 13.70
C ASN A 746 30.50 5.13 12.69
N PRO A 747 31.81 4.79 12.79
CA PRO A 747 32.45 3.87 11.84
C PRO A 747 31.84 2.47 11.78
N ASP A 748 31.14 2.05 12.82
CA ASP A 748 30.45 0.75 12.89
C ASP A 748 29.01 0.81 12.32
N TYR A 749 28.52 1.98 11.90
CA TYR A 749 27.14 2.14 11.45
C TYR A 749 26.80 1.23 10.28
N VAL A 750 27.63 1.23 9.22
CA VAL A 750 27.40 0.40 8.04
C VAL A 750 27.46 -1.09 8.37
N ALA A 751 28.35 -1.48 9.28
CA ALA A 751 28.45 -2.87 9.74
C ALA A 751 27.17 -3.33 10.45
N LEU A 752 26.62 -2.48 11.31
CA LEU A 752 25.40 -2.80 12.06
C LEU A 752 24.14 -2.75 11.15
N LEU A 753 24.15 -1.85 10.15
CA LEU A 753 23.11 -1.83 9.12
C LEU A 753 23.02 -3.18 8.40
N PHE A 754 24.15 -3.75 8.00
CA PHE A 754 24.19 -5.07 7.36
C PHE A 754 23.88 -6.22 8.31
N ALA A 755 24.23 -6.10 9.57
CA ALA A 755 23.73 -7.04 10.58
C ALA A 755 22.20 -7.06 10.65
N ASN A 756 21.58 -5.89 10.60
CA ASN A 756 20.12 -5.76 10.57
C ASN A 756 19.50 -6.36 9.29
N GLU A 757 20.08 -6.08 8.11
CA GLU A 757 19.61 -6.65 6.84
C GLU A 757 19.60 -8.18 6.86
N VAL A 758 20.67 -8.80 7.35
CA VAL A 758 20.77 -10.26 7.48
C VAL A 758 19.78 -10.81 8.51
N MET A 759 19.54 -10.09 9.61
CA MET A 759 18.68 -10.57 10.68
C MET A 759 17.21 -10.51 10.34
N GLY A 760 16.72 -9.41 9.76
CA GLY A 760 15.31 -9.25 9.52
C GLY A 760 14.91 -7.94 8.81
N GLY A 761 15.89 -7.05 8.53
CA GLY A 761 15.67 -5.83 7.76
C GLY A 761 15.58 -6.08 6.26
N GLY A 762 16.24 -7.14 5.79
CA GLY A 762 16.13 -7.60 4.41
C GLY A 762 14.79 -8.29 4.14
N PHE A 763 14.54 -8.59 2.87
CA PHE A 763 13.32 -9.27 2.44
C PHE A 763 13.21 -10.69 3.08
N MET A 764 12.26 -11.50 2.70
CA MET A 764 11.90 -12.81 3.31
C MET A 764 13.04 -13.81 3.49
N THR A 765 14.22 -13.58 2.89
CA THR A 765 15.42 -14.41 3.07
C THR A 765 16.24 -14.08 4.31
N ALA A 766 15.94 -12.97 5.00
CA ALA A 766 16.57 -12.63 6.26
C ALA A 766 16.24 -13.68 7.35
N ARG A 767 17.12 -13.90 8.30
CA ARG A 767 17.06 -15.04 9.24
C ARG A 767 15.76 -15.14 10.02
N ILE A 768 15.24 -14.02 10.54
CA ILE A 768 14.02 -14.00 11.36
C ILE A 768 12.78 -14.30 10.52
N PRO A 769 12.49 -13.58 9.42
CA PRO A 769 11.37 -13.93 8.54
C PRO A 769 11.49 -15.35 7.98
N HIS A 770 12.67 -15.74 7.52
CA HIS A 770 12.89 -17.08 6.98
C HIS A 770 12.59 -18.17 8.00
N ARG A 771 13.05 -18.01 9.24
CA ARG A 771 12.82 -19.01 10.27
C ARG A 771 11.37 -19.05 10.71
N LEU A 772 10.82 -17.91 11.10
CA LEU A 772 9.48 -17.83 11.71
C LEU A 772 8.36 -18.07 10.71
N ARG A 773 8.54 -17.62 9.47
CA ARG A 773 7.53 -17.73 8.43
C ARG A 773 7.76 -18.92 7.50
N GLU A 774 8.97 -19.04 6.92
CA GLU A 774 9.25 -20.02 5.87
C GLU A 774 9.56 -21.41 6.42
N THR A 775 10.32 -21.50 7.53
CA THR A 775 10.78 -22.77 8.06
C THR A 775 9.81 -23.37 9.06
N GLU A 776 9.33 -22.57 10.02
CA GLU A 776 8.51 -23.04 11.12
C GLU A 776 7.01 -22.69 10.96
N GLY A 777 6.64 -21.72 10.11
CA GLY A 777 5.27 -21.33 9.84
C GLY A 777 4.49 -20.80 11.05
N ILE A 778 5.19 -20.24 12.02
CA ILE A 778 4.63 -19.81 13.32
C ILE A 778 4.36 -18.31 13.40
N SER A 779 4.68 -17.55 12.34
CA SER A 779 4.46 -16.13 12.24
C SER A 779 4.17 -15.72 10.80
N TYR A 780 3.19 -14.88 10.60
CA TYR A 780 2.90 -14.26 9.31
C TYR A 780 3.88 -13.14 8.95
N GLY A 781 4.20 -12.30 9.91
CA GLY A 781 5.10 -11.17 9.74
C GLY A 781 6.11 -11.06 10.87
N ALA A 782 7.38 -11.13 10.52
CA ALA A 782 8.45 -10.96 11.46
C ALA A 782 9.60 -10.18 10.80
N GLY A 783 10.38 -9.48 11.60
CA GLY A 783 11.53 -8.73 11.08
C GLY A 783 12.29 -7.99 12.15
N THR A 784 13.27 -7.23 11.70
CA THR A 784 14.07 -6.35 12.56
C THR A 784 14.10 -4.94 11.99
N SER A 785 14.33 -3.97 12.83
CA SER A 785 14.50 -2.56 12.46
C SER A 785 15.65 -1.93 13.21
N LEU A 786 16.54 -1.29 12.50
CA LEU A 786 17.64 -0.51 13.04
C LEU A 786 17.32 0.98 12.92
N ASN A 787 17.17 1.67 14.02
CA ASN A 787 16.98 3.11 14.06
C ASN A 787 18.26 3.80 14.53
N VAL A 788 18.92 4.52 13.62
CA VAL A 788 20.15 5.27 13.89
C VAL A 788 19.97 6.73 13.45
N PRO A 789 20.15 7.70 14.37
CA PRO A 789 19.98 9.12 14.04
C PRO A 789 21.00 9.61 12.99
N ASN A 790 20.53 10.41 12.04
CA ASN A 790 21.41 11.12 11.08
C ASN A 790 22.06 12.39 11.67
N ASP A 791 21.59 12.85 12.81
CA ASP A 791 22.15 14.01 13.48
C ASP A 791 23.42 13.64 14.24
N PRO A 792 24.58 14.26 13.95
CA PRO A 792 25.84 13.97 14.64
C PRO A 792 25.81 14.19 16.15
N LYS A 793 24.86 14.99 16.64
CA LYS A 793 24.71 15.29 18.08
C LYS A 793 23.74 14.35 18.79
N ASN A 794 23.04 13.52 18.05
CA ASN A 794 22.12 12.52 18.59
C ASN A 794 22.72 11.11 18.45
N GLU A 795 22.87 10.42 19.56
CA GLU A 795 23.40 9.05 19.59
C GLU A 795 22.38 8.03 20.10
N ASN A 796 21.10 8.40 20.12
CA ASN A 796 20.03 7.51 20.59
C ASN A 796 19.64 6.53 19.48
N ALA A 797 20.38 5.45 19.33
CA ALA A 797 20.06 4.38 18.42
C ALA A 797 19.34 3.23 19.13
N SER A 798 18.54 2.50 18.36
CA SER A 798 17.85 1.29 18.83
C SER A 798 17.81 0.22 17.77
N TRP A 799 17.77 -1.02 18.22
CA TRP A 799 17.51 -2.17 17.38
C TRP A 799 16.31 -2.94 17.92
N LEU A 800 15.36 -3.22 17.04
CA LEU A 800 14.07 -3.80 17.35
C LEU A 800 13.89 -5.09 16.54
N ILE A 801 13.28 -6.11 17.16
CA ILE A 801 12.77 -7.32 16.54
C ILE A 801 11.27 -7.45 16.83
N TYR A 802 10.50 -7.92 15.87
CA TYR A 802 9.07 -8.16 16.07
C TYR A 802 8.62 -9.43 15.36
N ALA A 803 7.52 -9.99 15.85
CA ALA A 803 6.78 -11.06 15.20
C ALA A 803 5.27 -10.92 15.50
N LEU A 804 4.45 -11.13 14.47
CA LEU A 804 3.01 -11.30 14.59
C LEU A 804 2.70 -12.80 14.56
N LEU A 805 1.95 -13.30 15.51
CA LEU A 805 1.87 -14.73 15.75
C LEU A 805 0.49 -15.17 16.24
N ASN A 806 0.21 -16.45 16.08
CA ASN A 806 -0.90 -17.09 16.77
C ASN A 806 -0.58 -17.16 18.29
N PRO A 807 -1.51 -16.78 19.17
CA PRO A 807 -1.26 -16.78 20.63
C PRO A 807 -0.75 -18.13 21.19
N THR A 808 -1.22 -19.25 20.63
CA THR A 808 -0.78 -20.61 21.03
C THR A 808 0.67 -20.89 20.69
N LYS A 809 1.27 -20.11 19.78
CA LYS A 809 2.66 -20.25 19.30
C LYS A 809 3.67 -19.35 20.02
N ARG A 810 3.24 -18.62 21.07
CA ARG A 810 4.10 -17.69 21.80
C ARG A 810 5.43 -18.29 22.25
N ALA A 811 5.40 -19.48 22.84
CA ALA A 811 6.62 -20.11 23.35
C ALA A 811 7.59 -20.50 22.23
N GLU A 812 7.07 -20.93 21.10
CA GLU A 812 7.86 -21.31 19.93
C GLU A 812 8.50 -20.06 19.28
N VAL A 813 7.71 -18.99 19.11
CA VAL A 813 8.21 -17.70 18.59
C VAL A 813 9.23 -17.09 19.52
N GLU A 814 9.00 -17.06 20.81
CA GLU A 814 9.95 -16.58 21.80
C GLU A 814 11.29 -17.35 21.71
N LYS A 815 11.20 -18.66 21.65
CA LYS A 815 12.37 -19.52 21.50
C LYS A 815 13.12 -19.21 20.19
N ALA A 816 12.43 -19.16 19.08
CA ALA A 816 13.04 -18.93 17.77
C ALA A 816 13.67 -17.53 17.66
N MET A 817 13.02 -16.49 18.18
CA MET A 817 13.58 -15.13 18.22
C MET A 817 14.85 -15.06 19.07
N ASN A 818 14.84 -15.65 20.27
CA ASN A 818 16.00 -15.68 21.15
C ASN A 818 17.15 -16.49 20.57
N GLU A 819 16.88 -17.66 20.00
CA GLU A 819 17.91 -18.51 19.39
C GLU A 819 18.58 -17.85 18.19
N GLU A 820 17.82 -17.16 17.30
CA GLU A 820 18.42 -16.45 16.17
C GLU A 820 19.20 -15.21 16.63
N PHE A 821 18.70 -14.52 17.65
CA PHE A 821 19.44 -13.41 18.26
C PHE A 821 20.75 -13.89 18.90
N ASP A 822 20.69 -14.92 19.73
CA ASP A 822 21.88 -15.51 20.38
C ASP A 822 22.85 -16.07 19.34
N LYS A 823 22.36 -16.70 18.28
CA LYS A 823 23.14 -17.24 17.19
C LYS A 823 23.90 -16.15 16.45
N VAL A 824 23.26 -15.03 16.14
CA VAL A 824 23.96 -13.92 15.46
C VAL A 824 25.00 -13.28 16.38
N VAL A 825 24.69 -13.10 17.66
CA VAL A 825 25.65 -12.54 18.64
C VAL A 825 26.84 -13.47 18.85
N LYS A 826 26.62 -14.77 18.89
CA LYS A 826 27.68 -15.80 19.13
C LYS A 826 28.50 -16.06 17.87
N SER A 827 27.87 -16.28 16.76
CA SER A 827 28.50 -16.81 15.52
C SER A 827 28.63 -15.76 14.41
N GLY A 828 27.93 -14.60 14.53
CA GLY A 828 27.93 -13.56 13.52
C GLY A 828 27.16 -13.94 12.26
N ILE A 829 27.45 -13.21 11.19
CA ILE A 829 26.98 -13.50 9.82
C ILE A 829 28.06 -14.23 9.02
N THR A 830 27.68 -14.84 7.91
CA THR A 830 28.55 -15.54 6.98
C THR A 830 28.99 -14.63 5.81
N GLU A 831 30.04 -15.07 5.07
CA GLU A 831 30.47 -14.37 3.84
C GLU A 831 29.39 -14.38 2.76
N GLU A 832 28.63 -15.46 2.65
CA GLU A 832 27.55 -15.59 1.67
C GLU A 832 26.40 -14.62 1.99
N GLU A 833 25.99 -14.54 3.27
CA GLU A 833 24.98 -13.57 3.69
C GLU A 833 25.41 -12.13 3.44
N LEU A 834 26.67 -11.79 3.75
CA LEU A 834 27.17 -10.44 3.48
C LEU A 834 27.21 -10.15 1.99
N LYS A 835 27.67 -11.08 1.16
CA LYS A 835 27.74 -10.91 -0.29
C LYS A 835 26.35 -10.70 -0.90
N THR A 836 25.39 -11.55 -0.54
CA THR A 836 24.00 -11.46 -1.01
C THR A 836 23.38 -10.11 -0.61
N ASN A 837 23.52 -9.72 0.65
CA ASN A 837 22.91 -8.46 1.14
C ASN A 837 23.59 -7.21 0.55
N LYS A 838 24.89 -7.24 0.21
CA LYS A 838 25.54 -6.15 -0.51
C LYS A 838 24.90 -5.90 -1.89
N VAL A 839 24.59 -6.98 -2.61
CA VAL A 839 23.97 -6.91 -3.94
C VAL A 839 22.56 -6.34 -3.81
N SER A 840 21.75 -6.90 -2.92
CA SER A 840 20.38 -6.45 -2.66
C SER A 840 20.33 -4.98 -2.23
N TRP A 841 21.20 -4.60 -1.29
CA TRP A 841 21.28 -3.23 -0.78
C TRP A 841 21.67 -2.24 -1.88
N LYS A 842 22.66 -2.56 -2.72
CA LYS A 842 23.07 -1.71 -3.83
C LYS A 842 21.93 -1.49 -4.82
N ASN A 843 21.23 -2.53 -5.16
CA ASN A 843 20.08 -2.46 -6.07
C ASN A 843 18.92 -1.65 -5.45
N SER A 844 18.60 -1.85 -4.18
CA SER A 844 17.60 -1.05 -3.45
C SER A 844 17.96 0.44 -3.42
N ARG A 845 19.23 0.77 -3.19
CA ARG A 845 19.71 2.17 -3.21
C ARG A 845 19.56 2.81 -4.58
N GLN A 846 19.79 2.07 -5.65
CA GLN A 846 19.57 2.54 -7.01
C GLN A 846 18.09 2.74 -7.31
N THR A 847 17.24 1.83 -6.82
CA THR A 847 15.77 1.95 -6.89
C THR A 847 15.29 3.19 -6.15
N ASP A 848 15.79 3.42 -4.94
CA ASP A 848 15.48 4.61 -4.13
C ASP A 848 15.82 5.92 -4.86
N LEU A 849 16.98 5.98 -5.52
CA LEU A 849 17.39 7.16 -6.31
C LEU A 849 16.50 7.37 -7.56
N GLY A 850 15.78 6.36 -7.99
CA GLY A 850 14.74 6.46 -9.02
C GLY A 850 13.42 7.05 -8.53
N ASN A 851 13.18 7.02 -7.24
CA ASN A 851 11.92 7.44 -6.62
C ASN A 851 11.93 8.94 -6.28
N ASP A 852 11.04 9.71 -6.90
CA ASP A 852 10.97 11.18 -6.75
C ASP A 852 10.68 11.61 -5.31
N TYR A 853 9.79 10.88 -4.62
CA TYR A 853 9.47 11.15 -3.21
C TYR A 853 10.68 10.91 -2.30
N TYR A 854 11.42 9.84 -2.57
CA TYR A 854 12.67 9.56 -1.85
C TYR A 854 13.70 10.66 -2.09
N LEU A 855 13.90 11.08 -3.34
CA LEU A 855 14.84 12.15 -3.70
C LEU A 855 14.53 13.46 -2.98
N VAL A 856 13.27 13.86 -2.97
CA VAL A 856 12.82 15.10 -2.31
C VAL A 856 13.04 15.01 -0.80
N ARG A 857 12.68 13.88 -0.17
CA ARG A 857 12.86 13.67 1.26
C ARG A 857 14.33 13.61 1.66
N LEU A 858 15.14 12.88 0.91
CA LEU A 858 16.58 12.77 1.13
C LEU A 858 17.25 14.15 1.01
N SER A 859 16.93 14.91 -0.02
CA SER A 859 17.49 16.23 -0.27
C SER A 859 17.10 17.21 0.82
N THR A 860 15.86 17.18 1.29
CA THR A 860 15.38 18.02 2.41
C THR A 860 16.13 17.68 3.71
N LEU A 861 16.34 16.39 3.99
CA LEU A 861 17.09 15.91 5.14
C LEU A 861 18.57 16.36 5.08
N PHE A 862 19.21 16.19 3.94
CA PHE A 862 20.61 16.57 3.75
C PHE A 862 20.80 18.08 3.88
N LEU A 863 19.85 18.85 3.35
CA LEU A 863 19.85 20.31 3.51
C LEU A 863 19.67 20.73 4.98
N GLN A 864 18.79 20.05 5.71
CA GLN A 864 18.53 20.30 7.13
C GLN A 864 19.78 20.06 8.00
N TYR A 865 20.52 19.01 7.75
CA TYR A 865 21.71 18.65 8.52
C TYR A 865 23.02 19.17 7.92
N GLY A 866 22.96 19.81 6.76
CA GLY A 866 24.18 20.26 6.03
C GLY A 866 25.03 19.08 5.54
N ILE A 867 24.40 17.93 5.26
CA ILE A 867 25.06 16.72 4.77
C ILE A 867 25.18 16.83 3.24
N PRO A 868 26.39 16.73 2.66
CA PRO A 868 26.54 16.69 1.22
C PRO A 868 26.13 15.33 0.64
N PHE A 869 25.68 15.28 -0.61
CA PHE A 869 25.34 14.01 -1.28
C PHE A 869 26.53 13.03 -1.37
N SER A 870 27.77 13.52 -1.29
CA SER A 870 28.97 12.68 -1.22
C SER A 870 28.97 11.72 -0.01
N GLU A 871 28.27 12.03 1.07
CA GLU A 871 28.12 11.09 2.21
C GLU A 871 27.30 9.87 1.81
N PHE A 872 26.37 10.00 0.87
CA PHE A 872 25.66 8.86 0.31
C PHE A 872 26.61 7.93 -0.47
N ASP A 873 27.52 8.50 -1.26
CA ASP A 873 28.56 7.73 -1.97
C ASP A 873 29.60 7.15 -1.01
N LYS A 874 29.88 7.85 0.08
CA LYS A 874 30.75 7.32 1.13
C LYS A 874 30.14 6.07 1.76
N VAL A 875 28.86 6.08 2.11
CA VAL A 875 28.16 4.89 2.61
C VAL A 875 28.21 3.75 1.58
N ASN A 876 28.01 4.03 0.29
CA ASN A 876 28.16 3.04 -0.78
C ASN A 876 29.60 2.45 -0.82
N SER A 877 30.62 3.31 -0.73
CA SER A 877 32.03 2.89 -0.68
C SER A 877 32.36 2.09 0.58
N ASP A 878 31.80 2.43 1.72
CA ASP A 878 31.99 1.71 2.98
C ASP A 878 31.32 0.33 2.91
N VAL A 879 30.16 0.22 2.27
CA VAL A 879 29.50 -1.07 1.99
C VAL A 879 30.39 -1.97 1.13
N GLU A 880 30.94 -1.47 0.06
CA GLU A 880 31.82 -2.26 -0.83
C GLU A 880 33.03 -2.83 -0.08
N LYS A 881 33.61 -2.07 0.85
CA LYS A 881 34.79 -2.46 1.63
C LYS A 881 34.46 -3.26 2.88
N LEU A 882 33.19 -3.36 3.23
CA LEU A 882 32.74 -4.03 4.45
C LEU A 882 33.12 -5.52 4.44
N SER A 883 33.72 -6.00 5.51
CA SER A 883 34.06 -7.40 5.73
C SER A 883 33.15 -8.05 6.78
N VAL A 884 32.97 -9.36 6.70
CA VAL A 884 32.25 -10.15 7.71
C VAL A 884 32.82 -9.92 9.11
N LYS A 885 34.15 -9.78 9.22
CA LYS A 885 34.79 -9.50 10.52
C LYS A 885 34.26 -8.18 11.12
N GLN A 886 34.19 -7.13 10.34
CA GLN A 886 33.66 -5.82 10.82
C GLN A 886 32.20 -5.92 11.25
N VAL A 887 31.36 -6.63 10.49
CA VAL A 887 29.95 -6.85 10.87
C VAL A 887 29.85 -7.64 12.16
N ASN A 888 30.64 -8.71 12.29
CA ASN A 888 30.61 -9.57 13.48
C ASN A 888 31.17 -8.86 14.73
N ASP A 889 32.15 -8.00 14.55
CA ASP A 889 32.66 -7.16 15.65
C ASP A 889 31.60 -6.13 16.09
N ALA A 890 30.89 -5.50 15.16
CA ALA A 890 29.81 -4.58 15.47
C ALA A 890 28.62 -5.28 16.16
N ILE A 891 28.22 -6.47 15.69
CA ILE A 891 27.20 -7.30 16.36
C ILE A 891 27.57 -7.52 17.83
N LYS A 892 28.77 -8.01 18.11
CA LYS A 892 29.25 -8.28 19.48
C LYS A 892 29.31 -7.02 20.34
N LYS A 893 29.56 -5.86 19.74
CA LYS A 893 29.72 -4.60 20.47
C LYS A 893 28.37 -3.97 20.83
N TYR A 894 27.36 -4.09 19.95
CA TYR A 894 26.11 -3.33 20.10
C TYR A 894 24.89 -4.20 20.42
N LEU A 895 24.83 -5.45 19.96
CA LEU A 895 23.70 -6.35 20.22
C LEU A 895 23.95 -7.18 21.49
N ASP A 896 23.78 -6.54 22.64
CA ASP A 896 23.98 -7.16 23.97
C ASP A 896 22.70 -7.83 24.47
N PRO A 897 22.65 -9.17 24.61
CA PRO A 897 21.47 -9.88 25.12
C PRO A 897 21.03 -9.48 26.53
N SER A 898 21.95 -8.90 27.33
CA SER A 898 21.63 -8.43 28.69
C SER A 898 20.84 -7.13 28.72
N LYS A 899 20.70 -6.45 27.58
CA LYS A 899 19.98 -5.19 27.39
C LYS A 899 18.65 -5.35 26.64
N PHE A 900 18.31 -6.57 26.27
CA PHE A 900 17.17 -6.85 25.41
C PHE A 900 15.87 -6.91 26.22
N SER A 901 15.03 -5.89 26.07
CA SER A 901 13.69 -5.83 26.65
C SER A 901 12.69 -6.43 25.66
N THR A 902 11.77 -7.25 26.14
CA THR A 902 10.74 -7.91 25.32
C THR A 902 9.36 -7.76 25.91
N ILE A 903 8.35 -7.67 25.02
CA ILE A 903 6.94 -7.69 25.39
C ILE A 903 6.18 -8.64 24.46
N TYR A 904 5.26 -9.37 25.04
CA TYR A 904 4.33 -10.26 24.35
C TYR A 904 2.92 -9.80 24.67
N VAL A 905 2.10 -9.56 23.67
CA VAL A 905 0.72 -9.11 23.82
C VAL A 905 -0.20 -10.04 23.02
N GLY A 906 -1.21 -10.60 23.64
CA GLY A 906 -2.13 -11.55 23.01
C GLY A 906 -3.01 -12.28 24.03
N ASP A 907 -3.91 -13.11 23.54
CA ASP A 907 -4.68 -14.05 24.37
C ASP A 907 -3.90 -15.36 24.56
N PHE A 908 -3.01 -15.37 25.53
CA PHE A 908 -2.17 -16.55 25.81
C PHE A 908 -2.83 -17.58 26.71
N THR A 909 -4.12 -17.38 27.02
CA THR A 909 -4.94 -18.38 27.74
C THR A 909 -5.50 -19.43 26.78
N LYS A 910 -5.52 -19.15 25.46
CA LYS A 910 -5.89 -20.11 24.42
C LYS A 910 -4.91 -21.30 24.37
N LYS A 911 -5.47 -22.50 24.25
CA LYS A 911 -4.71 -23.76 24.19
C LYS A 911 -4.61 -24.26 22.77
#